data_6916d53a44c1a43898448bf19957f17f
#
_entry.id   6916d53a44c1a43898448bf19957f17f
#
_cell.length_a   1.000
_cell.length_b   1.000
_cell.length_c   1.000
_cell.angle_alpha   90.00
_cell.angle_beta   90.00
_cell.angle_gamma   90.00
#
_symmetry.space_group_name_H-M   'P 1'
#
loop_
_entity.id
_entity.type
_entity.pdbx_description
1 polymer ?
#
loop_
_entity_poly.entity_id
_entity_poly.type
_entity_poly.pdbx_seq_one_letter_code
_entity_poly.pdbx_strand_id
1 'polypeptide(L)'
;MHRVNKIVPAINPTGSLSGRETLRRKVAALFGILDGIYPAERLQRRAEKLSAVGLMRSRQLGRRVLALQRLVFDDPKITTIPREPEIPAILEDLQERVADLMARKSVETELDRRVADRMRERQDDYLREIRLQVLQETAGPETPATRRKLAELEQLEQVRLARTALEALRPKRLGHVVGQERAIRSLLAKLAVPIPQHVILYGPPGVGKTTVARLALEEAKQLRHTPFGEAAPFVEVDGSTLRWDHREATNPLLGSVHDPIYQGTRRDFADAGIPEPKLGLVTKAHGGVLFIDEIGELDAVLQAKLLKVLEDKRVRFESSYYDRDNPQLPAYVRRLFDEGAPADFVLIGATTKEPEEISPTLRSRCAEVFFDPLSPEGIQRIVRQAGRRLQVEVGTDVPRTISDYTIEGRKAVSMLADAYGAGLYRRRGSGGLRITLRDLHDVIRSGRLSASAPAKASGVPEVGRVFALGVTQYVGSIIEIEATAFPVGKRQRGTIRFNETAGSMAKDSVFNAASVIRRLAGIDVSHFDVHVNIIGGGQIDGPSAGLAVVLAMLSAIQRRRLRQDVAVTGEVSIQGKVKQVGGIPEKIYGARQAGMRKLVVPAENRLDAPPDVKGIEVVFASSVEDVLPHIVVGRRPRKRITQE
;
A
#
# COMPACT_ATOMS: atom_id res chain seq x y z
N MET A 1 -52.44 19.92 21.00
CA MET A 1 -53.30 19.63 22.16
C MET A 1 -52.86 20.44 23.34
N HIS A 2 -53.53 21.55 23.67
CA HIS A 2 -53.86 22.04 25.00
C HIS A 2 -54.31 23.50 24.92
N ARG A 3 -55.50 23.74 25.47
CA ARG A 3 -56.07 25.02 25.83
C ARG A 3 -56.70 25.88 24.73
N VAL A 4 -57.86 25.42 24.25
CA VAL A 4 -58.94 26.36 23.91
C VAL A 4 -60.16 25.92 24.75
N ASN A 5 -60.16 26.38 25.94
CA ASN A 5 -61.34 26.39 26.79
C ASN A 5 -61.19 27.55 27.76
N LYS A 6 -61.90 28.61 27.51
CA LYS A 6 -62.47 29.55 28.43
C LYS A 6 -62.73 30.89 27.74
N ILE A 7 -63.92 31.12 27.34
CA ILE A 7 -64.69 32.39 27.58
C ILE A 7 -66.09 32.14 27.03
N VAL A 8 -66.85 31.39 27.79
CA VAL A 8 -68.27 31.57 27.76
C VAL A 8 -68.62 31.91 29.19
N PRO A 9 -69.05 33.14 29.50
CA PRO A 9 -69.53 33.47 30.84
C PRO A 9 -70.85 32.74 31.05
N ALA A 10 -70.86 31.83 32.01
CA ALA A 10 -72.11 31.23 32.54
C ALA A 10 -73.03 32.33 33.05
N ILE A 11 -74.13 32.49 32.39
CA ILE A 11 -75.23 33.36 32.90
C ILE A 11 -76.02 32.53 33.92
N ASN A 12 -75.84 32.90 35.18
CA ASN A 12 -76.65 32.38 36.25
C ASN A 12 -78.16 32.74 36.01
N PRO A 13 -79.09 31.79 36.12
CA PRO A 13 -80.50 32.05 35.94
C PRO A 13 -81.15 32.39 37.34
N THR A 14 -81.14 33.59 37.70
CA THR A 14 -82.07 34.05 38.79
C THR A 14 -82.57 35.46 38.45
N GLY A 15 -83.77 35.50 37.95
CA GLY A 15 -84.53 36.69 37.65
C GLY A 15 -85.37 36.46 36.37
N SER A 16 -86.72 36.26 36.52
CA SER A 16 -87.66 36.18 35.41
C SER A 16 -87.73 37.51 34.68
N LEU A 17 -86.85 37.73 33.75
CA LEU A 17 -86.93 38.80 32.78
C LEU A 17 -88.13 38.55 31.86
N SER A 18 -88.96 39.56 31.62
CA SER A 18 -90.06 39.42 30.65
C SER A 18 -89.44 38.91 29.30
N GLY A 19 -90.14 38.00 28.63
CA GLY A 19 -89.65 37.32 27.37
C GLY A 19 -89.16 38.35 26.33
N ARG A 20 -89.65 39.54 26.35
CA ARG A 20 -89.28 40.69 25.50
C ARG A 20 -87.88 41.27 25.80
N GLU A 21 -87.47 41.24 27.04
CA GLU A 21 -86.14 41.75 27.47
C GLU A 21 -85.05 40.78 27.16
N THR A 22 -85.30 39.50 27.21
CA THR A 22 -84.40 38.43 26.78
C THR A 22 -84.15 38.49 25.27
N LEU A 23 -85.17 38.73 24.47
CA LEU A 23 -85.00 38.90 22.99
C LEU A 23 -84.21 40.16 22.65
N ARG A 24 -84.40 41.27 23.37
CA ARG A 24 -83.57 42.48 23.20
C ARG A 24 -82.11 42.25 23.49
N ARG A 25 -81.74 41.45 24.50
CA ARG A 25 -80.33 41.08 24.81
C ARG A 25 -79.75 40.18 23.74
N LYS A 26 -80.47 39.19 23.24
CA LYS A 26 -80.00 38.34 22.13
C LYS A 26 -79.71 39.16 20.87
N VAL A 27 -80.57 40.06 20.52
CA VAL A 27 -80.38 40.97 19.39
C VAL A 27 -79.14 41.87 19.54
N ALA A 28 -78.93 42.41 20.74
CA ALA A 28 -77.75 43.24 21.05
C ALA A 28 -76.46 42.42 21.02
N ALA A 29 -76.48 41.19 21.49
CA ALA A 29 -75.34 40.28 21.45
C ALA A 29 -74.94 39.90 20.01
N LEU A 30 -75.92 39.66 19.14
CA LEU A 30 -75.62 39.38 17.72
C LEU A 30 -75.03 40.60 16.98
N PHE A 31 -75.44 41.78 17.25
CA PHE A 31 -74.79 42.98 16.77
C PHE A 31 -73.35 43.11 17.27
N GLY A 32 -73.12 42.90 18.58
CA GLY A 32 -71.77 42.90 19.15
C GLY A 32 -70.82 41.85 18.51
N ILE A 33 -71.37 40.67 18.14
CA ILE A 33 -70.59 39.65 17.43
C ILE A 33 -70.25 40.11 15.98
N LEU A 34 -71.17 40.73 15.28
CA LEU A 34 -70.93 41.29 13.94
C LEU A 34 -69.92 42.43 13.98
N ASP A 35 -69.90 43.28 15.02
CA ASP A 35 -68.87 44.29 15.23
C ASP A 35 -67.46 43.62 15.43
N GLY A 36 -67.43 42.47 16.05
CA GLY A 36 -66.15 41.68 16.19
C GLY A 36 -65.69 41.00 14.91
N ILE A 37 -66.62 40.61 14.03
CA ILE A 37 -66.31 39.97 12.76
C ILE A 37 -65.81 40.97 11.70
N TYR A 38 -66.43 42.13 11.65
CA TYR A 38 -66.17 43.17 10.65
C TYR A 38 -65.55 44.41 11.31
N PRO A 39 -64.51 45.03 10.72
CA PRO A 39 -64.05 46.36 11.15
C PRO A 39 -65.20 47.40 11.06
N ALA A 40 -65.24 48.30 12.01
CA ALA A 40 -66.37 49.30 12.17
C ALA A 40 -66.72 50.02 10.84
N GLU A 41 -65.70 50.40 10.06
CA GLU A 41 -65.88 51.03 8.77
C GLU A 41 -66.52 50.12 7.72
N ARG A 42 -66.15 48.82 7.73
CA ARG A 42 -66.75 47.83 6.82
C ARG A 42 -68.16 47.48 7.19
N LEU A 43 -68.44 47.33 8.46
CA LEU A 43 -69.81 47.09 8.93
C LEU A 43 -70.75 48.29 8.61
N GLN A 44 -70.29 49.51 8.78
CA GLN A 44 -71.03 50.69 8.43
C GLN A 44 -71.36 50.80 6.95
N ARG A 45 -70.35 50.60 6.05
CA ARG A 45 -70.57 50.59 4.59
C ARG A 45 -71.53 49.48 4.16
N ARG A 46 -71.45 48.32 4.82
CA ARG A 46 -72.36 47.18 4.55
C ARG A 46 -73.77 47.51 5.00
N ALA A 47 -73.94 48.13 6.15
CA ALA A 47 -75.22 48.59 6.66
C ALA A 47 -75.85 49.68 5.77
N GLU A 48 -75.04 50.56 5.21
CA GLU A 48 -75.49 51.58 4.24
C GLU A 48 -75.98 50.93 2.94
N LYS A 49 -75.20 50.05 2.38
CA LYS A 49 -75.54 49.28 1.13
C LYS A 49 -76.84 48.53 1.28
N LEU A 50 -77.07 47.94 2.44
CA LEU A 50 -78.24 47.11 2.77
C LEU A 50 -79.43 47.89 3.32
N SER A 51 -79.32 49.22 3.32
CA SER A 51 -80.36 50.10 3.88
C SER A 51 -80.76 49.71 5.32
N ALA A 52 -79.78 49.26 6.10
CA ALA A 52 -80.03 48.75 7.47
C ALA A 52 -79.67 49.79 8.56
N VAL A 53 -79.00 50.89 8.29
CA VAL A 53 -78.49 51.86 9.27
C VAL A 53 -79.62 52.46 10.16
N GLY A 54 -80.72 52.87 9.52
CA GLY A 54 -81.87 53.40 10.26
C GLY A 54 -82.65 52.35 11.11
N LEU A 55 -82.57 51.08 10.57
CA LEU A 55 -83.21 49.92 11.24
C LEU A 55 -82.42 49.47 12.50
N MET A 56 -81.10 49.53 12.46
CA MET A 56 -80.21 49.20 13.58
C MET A 56 -80.44 50.10 14.78
N ARG A 57 -80.64 51.37 14.53
CA ARG A 57 -80.87 52.43 15.57
C ARG A 57 -82.33 52.49 16.07
N SER A 58 -83.23 51.70 15.55
CA SER A 58 -84.65 51.73 15.90
C SER A 58 -84.88 51.20 17.32
N ARG A 59 -85.88 51.82 18.06
CA ARG A 59 -86.34 51.35 19.35
C ARG A 59 -87.27 50.11 19.26
N GLN A 60 -87.80 49.83 18.05
CA GLN A 60 -88.69 48.68 17.81
C GLN A 60 -87.89 47.44 17.57
N LEU A 61 -88.14 46.34 18.33
CA LEU A 61 -87.39 45.08 18.27
C LEU A 61 -87.42 44.46 16.90
N GLY A 62 -88.60 44.35 16.25
CA GLY A 62 -88.74 43.77 14.92
C GLY A 62 -87.93 44.48 13.85
N ARG A 63 -87.77 45.79 13.90
CA ARG A 63 -86.92 46.57 12.98
C ARG A 63 -85.43 46.27 13.18
N ARG A 64 -84.99 46.08 14.40
CA ARG A 64 -83.58 45.64 14.67
C ARG A 64 -83.28 44.23 14.24
N VAL A 65 -84.28 43.33 14.37
CA VAL A 65 -84.13 41.94 13.81
C VAL A 65 -84.08 41.96 12.29
N LEU A 66 -84.90 42.79 11.64
CA LEU A 66 -84.81 42.98 10.17
C LEU A 66 -83.45 43.54 9.76
N ALA A 67 -82.81 44.44 10.51
CA ALA A 67 -81.47 44.93 10.25
C ALA A 67 -80.42 43.80 10.38
N LEU A 68 -80.54 42.89 11.36
CA LEU A 68 -79.68 41.71 11.49
C LEU A 68 -79.86 40.74 10.35
N GLN A 69 -81.11 40.48 9.93
CA GLN A 69 -81.35 39.59 8.76
C GLN A 69 -80.67 40.18 7.51
N ARG A 70 -80.82 41.43 7.20
CA ARG A 70 -80.18 42.07 6.08
C ARG A 70 -78.64 42.00 6.16
N LEU A 71 -78.07 42.25 7.33
CA LEU A 71 -76.60 42.21 7.51
C LEU A 71 -76.01 40.76 7.44
N VAL A 72 -76.71 39.82 8.02
CA VAL A 72 -76.23 38.43 8.12
C VAL A 72 -76.41 37.69 6.78
N PHE A 73 -77.58 37.86 6.11
CA PHE A 73 -77.87 37.24 4.82
C PHE A 73 -77.37 38.01 3.61
N ASP A 74 -76.89 39.25 3.83
CA ASP A 74 -76.44 40.17 2.77
C ASP A 74 -77.49 40.47 1.70
N ASP A 75 -78.75 40.53 2.14
CA ASP A 75 -79.90 40.69 1.23
C ASP A 75 -80.72 41.91 1.58
N PRO A 76 -80.75 42.99 0.73
CA PRO A 76 -81.54 44.18 0.93
C PRO A 76 -83.04 43.97 0.66
N LYS A 77 -83.44 42.90 -0.01
CA LYS A 77 -84.80 42.61 -0.40
C LYS A 77 -85.69 42.14 0.77
N ILE A 78 -85.09 41.80 1.87
CA ILE A 78 -85.88 41.46 3.08
C ILE A 78 -86.55 42.70 3.62
N THR A 79 -87.89 42.82 3.43
CA THR A 79 -88.62 44.02 3.76
C THR A 79 -89.62 43.79 4.90
N THR A 80 -89.98 42.57 5.21
CA THR A 80 -90.99 42.21 6.19
C THR A 80 -90.49 42.39 7.58
N ILE A 81 -91.14 43.28 8.40
CA ILE A 81 -90.79 43.46 9.79
C ILE A 81 -91.45 42.34 10.60
N PRO A 82 -90.62 41.44 11.24
CA PRO A 82 -91.18 40.28 11.94
C PRO A 82 -92.02 40.67 13.17
N ARG A 83 -93.12 39.92 13.35
CA ARG A 83 -93.97 40.05 14.53
C ARG A 83 -93.32 39.36 15.74
N GLU A 84 -93.65 39.80 16.96
CA GLU A 84 -93.07 39.31 18.21
C GLU A 84 -93.05 37.76 18.33
N PRO A 85 -94.06 36.96 17.93
CA PRO A 85 -94.03 35.50 17.97
C PRO A 85 -93.06 34.85 17.03
N GLU A 86 -92.65 35.50 15.92
CA GLU A 86 -91.76 34.99 14.88
C GLU A 86 -90.28 35.22 15.19
N ILE A 87 -90.01 36.21 16.09
CA ILE A 87 -88.64 36.65 16.41
C ILE A 87 -87.78 35.54 16.98
N PRO A 88 -88.20 34.63 17.86
CA PRO A 88 -87.37 33.60 18.42
C PRO A 88 -86.75 32.65 17.34
N ALA A 89 -87.57 32.18 16.43
CA ALA A 89 -87.11 31.30 15.35
C ALA A 89 -86.13 32.01 14.40
N ILE A 90 -86.39 33.30 14.07
CA ILE A 90 -85.48 34.05 13.22
C ILE A 90 -84.12 34.31 13.94
N LEU A 91 -84.13 34.50 15.26
CA LEU A 91 -82.90 34.65 16.00
C LEU A 91 -82.06 33.35 16.05
N GLU A 92 -82.68 32.21 16.09
CA GLU A 92 -81.94 30.88 15.99
C GLU A 92 -81.23 30.72 14.65
N ASP A 93 -81.93 30.99 13.55
CA ASP A 93 -81.35 30.92 12.22
C ASP A 93 -80.21 31.96 12.04
N LEU A 94 -80.44 33.22 12.59
CA LEU A 94 -79.38 34.21 12.61
C LEU A 94 -78.15 33.82 13.43
N GLN A 95 -78.38 33.14 14.57
CA GLN A 95 -77.26 32.64 15.41
C GLN A 95 -76.42 31.58 14.70
N GLU A 96 -77.08 30.66 14.03
CA GLU A 96 -76.39 29.62 13.24
C GLU A 96 -75.55 30.25 12.13
N ARG A 97 -76.13 31.19 11.41
CA ARG A 97 -75.47 31.85 10.29
C ARG A 97 -74.30 32.75 10.74
N VAL A 98 -74.42 33.43 11.86
CA VAL A 98 -73.36 34.22 12.47
C VAL A 98 -72.23 33.31 12.99
N ALA A 99 -72.53 32.11 13.51
CA ALA A 99 -71.51 31.16 13.90
C ALA A 99 -70.70 30.69 12.71
N ASP A 100 -71.35 30.39 11.57
CA ASP A 100 -70.67 30.07 10.32
C ASP A 100 -69.73 31.18 9.84
N LEU A 101 -70.18 32.47 9.91
CA LEU A 101 -69.34 33.60 9.54
C LEU A 101 -68.13 33.74 10.47
N MET A 102 -68.28 33.49 11.76
CA MET A 102 -67.17 33.49 12.72
C MET A 102 -66.16 32.36 12.41
N ALA A 103 -66.65 31.16 12.15
CA ALA A 103 -65.81 30.01 11.80
C ALA A 103 -64.98 30.27 10.55
N ARG A 104 -65.62 30.79 9.49
CA ARG A 104 -64.89 31.15 8.25
C ARG A 104 -63.82 32.25 8.50
N LYS A 105 -64.14 33.26 9.26
CA LYS A 105 -63.20 34.34 9.58
C LYS A 105 -62.02 33.87 10.43
N SER A 106 -62.27 32.95 11.37
CA SER A 106 -61.22 32.33 12.19
C SER A 106 -60.23 31.52 11.32
N VAL A 107 -60.77 30.70 10.37
CA VAL A 107 -59.94 29.92 9.46
C VAL A 107 -59.12 30.83 8.54
N GLU A 108 -59.71 31.89 7.99
CA GLU A 108 -59.02 32.85 7.13
C GLU A 108 -57.84 33.54 7.87
N THR A 109 -58.09 33.98 9.12
CA THR A 109 -57.05 34.62 9.94
C THR A 109 -55.93 33.66 10.32
N GLU A 110 -56.24 32.39 10.61
CA GLU A 110 -55.22 31.37 10.90
C GLU A 110 -54.41 31.02 9.63
N LEU A 111 -55.06 30.97 8.45
CA LEU A 111 -54.38 30.76 7.18
C LEU A 111 -53.40 31.88 6.85
N ASP A 112 -53.86 33.14 6.98
CA ASP A 112 -53.01 34.32 6.76
C ASP A 112 -51.80 34.36 7.70
N ARG A 113 -51.99 33.96 8.94
CA ARG A 113 -50.91 33.84 9.90
C ARG A 113 -49.90 32.77 9.49
N ARG A 114 -50.37 31.60 9.12
CA ARG A 114 -49.49 30.50 8.68
C ARG A 114 -48.73 30.84 7.40
N VAL A 115 -49.37 31.55 6.48
CA VAL A 115 -48.70 32.03 5.25
C VAL A 115 -47.62 33.06 5.61
N ALA A 116 -47.91 34.00 6.49
CA ALA A 116 -46.95 35.01 6.94
C ALA A 116 -45.75 34.38 7.66
N ASP A 117 -45.99 33.38 8.53
CA ASP A 117 -44.92 32.68 9.24
C ASP A 117 -44.04 31.89 8.28
N ARG A 118 -44.62 31.19 7.29
CA ARG A 118 -43.86 30.46 6.27
C ARG A 118 -43.11 31.39 5.33
N MET A 119 -43.63 32.54 5.00
CA MET A 119 -42.89 33.52 4.19
C MET A 119 -41.67 34.08 4.95
N ARG A 120 -41.80 34.32 6.27
CA ARG A 120 -40.65 34.72 7.10
C ARG A 120 -39.58 33.65 7.18
N GLU A 121 -39.95 32.39 7.42
CA GLU A 121 -39.02 31.28 7.44
C GLU A 121 -38.25 31.18 6.12
N ARG A 122 -38.94 31.21 4.99
CA ARG A 122 -38.29 31.16 3.67
C ARG A 122 -37.38 32.35 3.39
N GLN A 123 -37.75 33.54 3.85
CA GLN A 123 -36.94 34.73 3.69
C GLN A 123 -35.66 34.66 4.55
N ASP A 124 -35.76 34.14 5.78
CA ASP A 124 -34.60 33.93 6.64
C ASP A 124 -33.64 32.86 6.09
N ASP A 125 -34.19 31.78 5.56
CA ASP A 125 -33.38 30.72 4.93
C ASP A 125 -32.69 31.26 3.65
N TYR A 126 -33.39 31.99 2.82
CA TYR A 126 -32.82 32.61 1.61
C TYR A 126 -31.72 33.64 1.94
N LEU A 127 -31.90 34.44 2.99
CA LEU A 127 -30.88 35.38 3.46
C LEU A 127 -29.64 34.65 4.02
N ARG A 128 -29.84 33.49 4.68
CA ARG A 128 -28.74 32.63 5.13
C ARG A 128 -27.96 32.06 3.96
N GLU A 129 -28.66 31.59 2.92
CA GLU A 129 -28.06 31.01 1.73
C GLU A 129 -27.27 32.06 0.95
N ILE A 130 -27.81 33.26 0.72
CA ILE A 130 -27.08 34.38 0.11
C ILE A 130 -25.87 34.80 0.96
N ARG A 131 -25.98 34.85 2.30
CA ARG A 131 -24.84 35.18 3.15
C ARG A 131 -23.73 34.13 3.01
N LEU A 132 -24.08 32.85 2.96
CA LEU A 132 -23.10 31.77 2.71
C LEU A 132 -22.46 31.89 1.32
N GLN A 133 -23.24 32.22 0.31
CA GLN A 133 -22.76 32.40 -1.06
C GLN A 133 -21.82 33.61 -1.19
N VAL A 134 -22.18 34.75 -0.62
CA VAL A 134 -21.34 35.96 -0.58
C VAL A 134 -20.05 35.72 0.26
N LEU A 135 -20.15 34.99 1.36
CA LEU A 135 -18.98 34.59 2.14
C LEU A 135 -18.04 33.62 1.37
N GLN A 136 -18.60 32.75 0.52
CA GLN A 136 -17.80 31.86 -0.35
C GLN A 136 -17.16 32.65 -1.50
N GLU A 137 -17.84 33.63 -2.07
CA GLU A 137 -17.34 34.47 -3.17
C GLU A 137 -16.29 35.51 -2.72
N THR A 138 -16.42 36.04 -1.50
CA THR A 138 -15.53 37.10 -0.98
C THR A 138 -14.36 36.60 -0.14
N ALA A 139 -14.43 35.40 0.44
CA ALA A 139 -13.42 34.92 1.40
C ALA A 139 -12.31 34.05 0.78
N GLY A 140 -12.31 33.77 -0.53
CA GLY A 140 -11.38 32.82 -1.12
C GLY A 140 -11.54 31.40 -0.52
N PRO A 141 -10.69 30.43 -0.88
CA PRO A 141 -10.81 29.03 -0.41
C PRO A 141 -10.52 28.86 1.10
N GLU A 142 -10.07 29.93 1.79
CA GLU A 142 -9.59 29.88 3.16
C GLU A 142 -10.67 30.33 4.18
N THR A 143 -11.27 29.36 4.86
CA THR A 143 -12.15 29.61 6.01
C THR A 143 -11.33 29.75 7.31
N PRO A 144 -11.86 30.36 8.39
CA PRO A 144 -11.18 30.37 9.69
C PRO A 144 -10.83 28.96 10.21
N ALA A 145 -11.63 27.95 9.85
CA ALA A 145 -11.37 26.56 10.21
C ALA A 145 -10.21 25.95 9.38
N THR A 146 -10.14 26.26 8.07
CA THR A 146 -9.03 25.80 7.22
C THR A 146 -7.73 26.50 7.57
N ARG A 147 -7.76 27.80 7.93
CA ARG A 147 -6.57 28.52 8.43
C ARG A 147 -6.05 27.96 9.75
N ARG A 148 -6.92 27.54 10.68
CA ARG A 148 -6.48 26.86 11.91
C ARG A 148 -5.83 25.52 11.61
N LYS A 149 -6.44 24.71 10.73
CA LYS A 149 -5.85 23.43 10.30
C LYS A 149 -4.51 23.61 9.58
N LEU A 150 -4.38 24.66 8.76
CA LEU A 150 -3.11 25.01 8.13
C LEU A 150 -2.06 25.38 9.17
N ALA A 151 -2.39 26.24 10.13
CA ALA A 151 -1.47 26.61 11.21
C ALA A 151 -1.08 25.42 12.10
N GLU A 152 -2.01 24.49 12.37
CA GLU A 152 -1.70 23.23 13.07
C GLU A 152 -0.76 22.34 12.22
N LEU A 153 -0.99 22.25 10.91
CA LEU A 153 -0.08 21.54 9.98
C LEU A 153 1.31 22.18 9.96
N GLU A 154 1.41 23.49 9.86
CA GLU A 154 2.67 24.23 9.91
C GLU A 154 3.41 24.03 11.25
N GLN A 155 2.68 23.97 12.37
CA GLN A 155 3.26 23.63 13.68
C GLN A 155 3.75 22.19 13.72
N LEU A 156 2.99 21.23 13.16
CA LEU A 156 3.41 19.84 13.05
C LEU A 156 4.64 19.70 12.15
N GLU A 157 4.74 20.46 11.06
CA GLU A 157 5.91 20.48 10.17
C GLU A 157 7.17 21.04 10.83
N GLN A 158 7.03 21.96 11.82
CA GLN A 158 8.14 22.47 12.63
C GLN A 158 8.70 21.40 13.58
N VAL A 159 7.87 20.45 14.02
CA VAL A 159 8.29 19.32 14.85
C VAL A 159 8.90 18.25 13.93
N ARG A 160 10.13 18.44 13.52
CA ARG A 160 10.87 17.42 12.76
C ARG A 160 11.51 16.44 13.73
N LEU A 161 11.02 15.21 13.77
CA LEU A 161 11.81 14.09 14.26
C LEU A 161 13.08 14.01 13.40
N ALA A 162 14.22 13.75 14.07
CA ALA A 162 15.46 13.52 13.36
C ALA A 162 15.25 12.48 12.24
N ARG A 163 15.97 12.65 11.12
CA ARG A 163 15.98 11.68 10.02
C ARG A 163 16.26 10.29 10.58
N THR A 164 15.58 9.27 10.06
CA THR A 164 15.90 7.91 10.45
C THR A 164 17.40 7.64 10.22
N ALA A 165 18.01 6.83 11.09
CA ALA A 165 19.43 6.49 10.97
C ALA A 165 19.76 5.94 9.57
N LEU A 166 18.86 5.17 8.98
CA LEU A 166 19.01 4.62 7.64
C LEU A 166 19.05 5.71 6.56
N GLU A 167 18.25 6.75 6.66
CA GLU A 167 18.27 7.89 5.72
C GLU A 167 19.51 8.75 5.88
N ALA A 168 19.88 9.05 7.13
CA ALA A 168 21.06 9.85 7.44
C ALA A 168 22.36 9.18 6.96
N LEU A 169 22.41 7.85 7.02
CA LEU A 169 23.58 7.05 6.68
C LEU A 169 23.59 6.53 5.24
N ARG A 170 22.57 6.84 4.43
CA ARG A 170 22.49 6.45 3.02
C ARG A 170 23.65 7.03 2.21
N PRO A 171 24.27 6.28 1.29
CA PRO A 171 25.27 6.80 0.36
C PRO A 171 24.73 7.97 -0.46
N LYS A 172 25.54 9.03 -0.60
CA LYS A 172 25.19 10.24 -1.38
C LYS A 172 25.88 10.31 -2.74
N ARG A 173 26.83 9.43 -3.04
CA ARG A 173 27.58 9.35 -4.31
C ARG A 173 27.82 7.87 -4.65
N LEU A 174 27.92 7.55 -5.93
CA LEU A 174 28.19 6.17 -6.38
C LEU A 174 29.49 5.60 -5.80
N GLY A 175 30.55 6.41 -5.68
CA GLY A 175 31.82 5.99 -5.04
C GLY A 175 31.73 5.61 -3.56
N HIS A 176 30.59 5.90 -2.90
CA HIS A 176 30.34 5.46 -1.51
C HIS A 176 29.62 4.10 -1.45
N VAL A 177 29.14 3.58 -2.57
CA VAL A 177 28.55 2.24 -2.64
C VAL A 177 29.67 1.22 -2.68
N VAL A 178 29.55 0.18 -1.87
CA VAL A 178 30.61 -0.81 -1.67
C VAL A 178 30.26 -2.11 -2.39
N GLY A 179 31.18 -2.67 -3.13
CA GLY A 179 31.12 -4.03 -3.67
C GLY A 179 30.21 -4.24 -4.88
N GLN A 180 29.73 -3.14 -5.50
CA GLN A 180 28.81 -3.19 -6.62
C GLN A 180 29.36 -2.54 -7.90
N GLU A 181 30.68 -2.50 -8.05
CA GLU A 181 31.36 -1.77 -9.14
C GLU A 181 30.95 -2.28 -10.54
N ARG A 182 30.69 -3.60 -10.68
CA ARG A 182 30.22 -4.20 -11.95
C ARG A 182 28.79 -3.79 -12.26
N ALA A 183 27.88 -3.92 -11.28
CA ALA A 183 26.49 -3.54 -11.43
C ALA A 183 26.34 -2.05 -11.74
N ILE A 184 27.08 -1.18 -11.05
CA ILE A 184 27.10 0.27 -11.29
C ILE A 184 27.54 0.58 -12.73
N ARG A 185 28.66 0.02 -13.19
CA ARG A 185 29.14 0.21 -14.57
C ARG A 185 28.15 -0.29 -15.61
N SER A 186 27.56 -1.47 -15.38
CA SER A 186 26.53 -2.04 -16.27
C SER A 186 25.29 -1.18 -16.35
N LEU A 187 24.80 -0.67 -15.21
CA LEU A 187 23.64 0.21 -15.15
C LEU A 187 23.90 1.56 -15.84
N LEU A 188 25.04 2.19 -15.57
CA LEU A 188 25.40 3.45 -16.21
C LEU A 188 25.56 3.30 -17.72
N ALA A 189 26.16 2.19 -18.20
CA ALA A 189 26.27 1.90 -19.62
C ALA A 189 24.91 1.73 -20.33
N LYS A 190 23.83 1.43 -19.59
CA LYS A 190 22.48 1.28 -20.12
C LYS A 190 21.66 2.58 -20.00
N LEU A 191 21.94 3.41 -19.03
CA LEU A 191 21.23 4.67 -18.77
C LEU A 191 21.85 5.87 -19.50
N ALA A 192 23.18 5.95 -19.49
CA ALA A 192 23.93 7.12 -19.95
C ALA A 192 24.26 7.08 -21.44
N VAL A 193 23.31 6.64 -22.25
CA VAL A 193 23.40 6.54 -23.72
C VAL A 193 22.23 7.31 -24.34
N PRO A 194 22.34 7.76 -25.59
CA PRO A 194 21.26 8.50 -26.27
C PRO A 194 19.93 7.74 -26.33
N ILE A 195 19.99 6.43 -26.32
CA ILE A 195 18.81 5.51 -26.32
C ILE A 195 18.93 4.63 -25.08
N PRO A 196 18.40 5.08 -23.93
CA PRO A 196 18.49 4.32 -22.68
C PRO A 196 17.61 3.09 -22.71
N GLN A 197 18.05 2.06 -22.02
CA GLN A 197 17.31 0.79 -21.91
C GLN A 197 16.54 0.73 -20.59
N HIS A 198 15.39 0.07 -20.60
CA HIS A 198 14.74 -0.38 -19.38
C HIS A 198 15.59 -1.46 -18.71
N VAL A 199 15.61 -1.50 -17.38
CA VAL A 199 16.53 -2.37 -16.64
C VAL A 199 15.80 -3.07 -15.49
N ILE A 200 16.12 -4.35 -15.27
CA ILE A 200 15.77 -5.06 -14.04
C ILE A 200 17.04 -5.32 -13.25
N LEU A 201 17.02 -4.93 -11.97
CA LEU A 201 18.11 -5.12 -11.01
C LEU A 201 17.80 -6.33 -10.15
N TYR A 202 18.57 -7.38 -10.32
CA TYR A 202 18.47 -8.62 -9.57
C TYR A 202 19.48 -8.64 -8.42
N GLY A 203 19.17 -9.33 -7.33
CA GLY A 203 20.11 -9.61 -6.26
C GLY A 203 19.49 -9.57 -4.87
N PRO A 204 20.25 -9.96 -3.84
CA PRO A 204 19.76 -10.10 -2.47
C PRO A 204 19.26 -8.77 -1.87
N PRO A 205 18.45 -8.82 -0.79
CA PRO A 205 18.00 -7.62 -0.10
C PRO A 205 19.16 -6.85 0.51
N GLY A 206 19.01 -5.54 0.65
CA GLY A 206 19.97 -4.68 1.37
C GLY A 206 21.33 -4.45 0.72
N VAL A 207 21.56 -4.91 -0.54
CA VAL A 207 22.85 -4.72 -1.27
C VAL A 207 22.96 -3.34 -1.94
N GLY A 208 21.89 -2.53 -1.95
CA GLY A 208 21.91 -1.16 -2.42
C GLY A 208 21.28 -0.92 -3.79
N LYS A 209 20.45 -1.82 -4.34
CA LYS A 209 19.78 -1.69 -5.65
C LYS A 209 19.10 -0.34 -5.83
N THR A 210 18.19 0.05 -4.92
CA THR A 210 17.46 1.34 -4.93
C THR A 210 18.40 2.53 -4.84
N THR A 211 19.44 2.44 -3.98
CA THR A 211 20.43 3.51 -3.81
C THR A 211 21.24 3.73 -5.08
N VAL A 212 21.69 2.64 -5.72
CA VAL A 212 22.47 2.72 -6.97
C VAL A 212 21.60 3.25 -8.10
N ALA A 213 20.35 2.80 -8.25
CA ALA A 213 19.44 3.29 -9.29
C ALA A 213 19.26 4.82 -9.21
N ARG A 214 19.00 5.36 -8.02
CA ARG A 214 18.86 6.80 -7.80
C ARG A 214 20.15 7.57 -8.11
N LEU A 215 21.27 7.11 -7.58
CA LEU A 215 22.57 7.76 -7.80
C LEU A 215 23.04 7.64 -9.25
N ALA A 216 22.68 6.56 -9.95
CA ALA A 216 23.02 6.37 -11.35
C ALA A 216 22.28 7.38 -12.25
N LEU A 217 21.04 7.75 -11.95
CA LEU A 217 20.35 8.82 -12.66
C LEU A 217 21.05 10.16 -12.43
N GLU A 218 21.41 10.49 -11.18
CA GLU A 218 22.12 11.75 -10.88
C GLU A 218 23.48 11.83 -11.57
N GLU A 219 24.19 10.73 -11.68
CA GLU A 219 25.45 10.66 -12.43
C GLU A 219 25.19 10.75 -13.95
N ALA A 220 24.16 10.04 -14.45
CA ALA A 220 23.78 10.07 -15.86
C ALA A 220 23.43 11.48 -16.35
N LYS A 221 22.74 12.30 -15.55
CA LYS A 221 22.40 13.70 -15.87
C LYS A 221 23.62 14.57 -16.19
N GLN A 222 24.79 14.21 -15.65
CA GLN A 222 26.03 14.97 -15.83
C GLN A 222 26.81 14.58 -17.09
N LEU A 223 26.42 13.49 -17.76
CA LEU A 223 27.12 12.96 -18.91
C LEU A 223 26.63 13.61 -20.22
N ARG A 224 27.57 13.87 -21.17
CA ARG A 224 27.28 14.62 -22.41
C ARG A 224 26.25 13.97 -23.34
N HIS A 225 26.11 12.66 -23.29
CA HIS A 225 25.26 11.88 -24.24
C HIS A 225 23.99 11.38 -23.59
N THR A 226 23.63 11.90 -22.42
CA THR A 226 22.43 11.50 -21.70
C THR A 226 21.16 12.08 -22.33
N PRO A 227 20.04 11.36 -22.38
CA PRO A 227 18.75 11.93 -22.76
C PRO A 227 18.05 12.63 -21.58
N PHE A 228 18.59 12.50 -20.35
CA PHE A 228 17.98 13.05 -19.14
C PHE A 228 18.34 14.52 -18.97
N GLY A 229 17.33 15.39 -18.85
CA GLY A 229 17.52 16.78 -18.45
C GLY A 229 17.91 16.90 -16.96
N GLU A 230 18.40 18.07 -16.55
CA GLU A 230 18.76 18.34 -15.13
C GLU A 230 17.59 18.10 -14.17
N ALA A 231 16.37 18.45 -14.59
CA ALA A 231 15.14 18.28 -13.82
C ALA A 231 14.51 16.88 -13.95
N ALA A 232 15.16 15.92 -14.63
CA ALA A 232 14.61 14.57 -14.83
C ALA A 232 14.20 13.93 -13.49
N PRO A 233 12.92 13.52 -13.32
CA PRO A 233 12.42 13.01 -12.06
C PRO A 233 12.91 11.57 -11.80
N PHE A 234 13.07 11.22 -10.51
CA PHE A 234 13.19 9.85 -10.04
C PHE A 234 11.94 9.52 -9.22
N VAL A 235 11.01 8.80 -9.81
CA VAL A 235 9.77 8.39 -9.15
C VAL A 235 9.93 6.98 -8.63
N GLU A 236 9.85 6.80 -7.30
CA GLU A 236 10.02 5.52 -6.61
C GLU A 236 8.67 5.01 -6.13
N VAL A 237 8.39 3.73 -6.35
CA VAL A 237 7.20 3.04 -5.88
C VAL A 237 7.54 1.59 -5.52
N ASP A 238 6.84 1.04 -4.55
CA ASP A 238 6.95 -0.35 -4.14
C ASP A 238 5.88 -1.19 -4.86
N GLY A 239 6.32 -2.18 -5.64
CA GLY A 239 5.44 -3.08 -6.41
C GLY A 239 4.52 -3.92 -5.53
N SER A 240 4.94 -4.24 -4.31
CA SER A 240 4.14 -5.01 -3.36
C SER A 240 2.90 -4.25 -2.85
N THR A 241 2.95 -2.91 -2.86
CA THR A 241 1.85 -2.04 -2.43
C THR A 241 0.86 -1.71 -3.55
N LEU A 242 1.24 -1.98 -4.80
CA LEU A 242 0.41 -1.73 -5.97
C LEU A 242 -0.48 -2.93 -6.24
N ARG A 243 -1.78 -2.78 -5.97
CA ARG A 243 -2.80 -3.79 -6.29
C ARG A 243 -3.70 -3.27 -7.41
N TRP A 244 -4.15 -4.17 -8.27
CA TRP A 244 -5.20 -3.88 -9.23
C TRP A 244 -6.55 -4.22 -8.59
N ASP A 245 -7.37 -3.20 -8.31
CA ASP A 245 -8.76 -3.40 -7.92
C ASP A 245 -9.67 -2.98 -9.08
N HIS A 246 -10.49 -3.90 -9.55
CA HIS A 246 -11.50 -3.64 -10.60
C HIS A 246 -12.58 -2.66 -10.14
N ARG A 247 -12.75 -2.46 -8.84
CA ARG A 247 -13.76 -1.58 -8.23
C ARG A 247 -13.24 -0.19 -7.91
N GLU A 248 -11.92 -0.02 -7.80
CA GLU A 248 -11.33 1.25 -7.52
C GLU A 248 -11.05 2.02 -8.80
N ALA A 249 -11.72 3.16 -8.94
CA ALA A 249 -11.46 4.13 -10.00
C ALA A 249 -10.05 4.75 -9.93
N THR A 250 -9.28 4.46 -8.86
CA THR A 250 -7.97 5.06 -8.59
C THR A 250 -6.85 4.05 -8.76
N ASN A 251 -6.06 4.20 -9.82
CA ASN A 251 -4.80 3.47 -9.98
C ASN A 251 -3.62 4.44 -9.79
N PRO A 252 -2.86 4.35 -8.68
CA PRO A 252 -1.76 5.27 -8.42
C PRO A 252 -0.67 5.24 -9.49
N LEU A 253 -0.43 4.07 -10.10
CA LEU A 253 0.63 3.90 -11.09
C LEU A 253 0.29 4.56 -12.42
N LEU A 254 -0.87 4.23 -12.99
CA LEU A 254 -1.26 4.69 -14.34
C LEU A 254 -2.08 5.98 -14.30
N GLY A 255 -2.76 6.23 -13.20
CA GLY A 255 -3.77 7.26 -13.07
C GLY A 255 -5.18 6.68 -13.16
N SER A 256 -6.17 7.54 -13.02
CA SER A 256 -7.57 7.15 -12.94
C SER A 256 -8.47 8.19 -13.60
N VAL A 257 -9.69 7.82 -13.89
CA VAL A 257 -10.75 8.75 -14.29
C VAL A 257 -11.80 8.77 -13.20
N HIS A 258 -12.10 9.96 -12.70
CA HIS A 258 -13.21 10.16 -11.79
C HIS A 258 -14.44 10.57 -12.59
N ASP A 259 -15.37 9.64 -12.75
CA ASP A 259 -16.63 9.91 -13.41
C ASP A 259 -17.51 10.84 -12.56
N PRO A 260 -18.39 11.65 -13.18
CA PRO A 260 -19.20 12.67 -12.48
C PRO A 260 -20.05 12.14 -11.32
N ILE A 261 -20.39 10.85 -11.33
CA ILE A 261 -21.21 10.17 -10.32
C ILE A 261 -20.42 9.83 -9.05
N TYR A 262 -19.08 9.78 -9.12
CA TYR A 262 -18.26 9.40 -7.97
C TYR A 262 -17.95 10.57 -7.05
N GLN A 263 -18.05 10.33 -5.73
CA GLN A 263 -17.63 11.30 -4.71
C GLN A 263 -16.14 11.63 -4.89
N GLY A 264 -15.83 12.91 -5.12
CA GLY A 264 -14.45 13.40 -5.26
C GLY A 264 -14.13 14.11 -6.57
N THR A 265 -15.03 14.09 -7.55
CA THR A 265 -14.95 14.97 -8.73
C THR A 265 -15.17 16.43 -8.30
N ARG A 266 -14.46 17.38 -8.90
CA ARG A 266 -14.71 18.81 -8.65
C ARG A 266 -16.17 19.12 -8.96
N ARG A 267 -16.83 19.92 -8.10
CA ARG A 267 -18.25 20.27 -8.27
C ARG A 267 -18.55 20.82 -9.66
N ASP A 268 -17.68 21.69 -10.17
CA ASP A 268 -17.85 22.31 -11.49
C ASP A 268 -17.87 21.26 -12.64
N PHE A 269 -17.13 20.15 -12.49
CA PHE A 269 -17.11 19.06 -13.47
C PHE A 269 -18.24 18.07 -13.26
N ALA A 270 -18.59 17.79 -12.00
CA ALA A 270 -19.71 16.92 -11.67
C ALA A 270 -21.04 17.51 -12.16
N ASP A 271 -21.25 18.81 -11.93
CA ASP A 271 -22.46 19.54 -12.39
C ASP A 271 -22.54 19.63 -13.91
N ALA A 272 -21.38 19.70 -14.60
CA ALA A 272 -21.30 19.69 -16.06
C ALA A 272 -21.27 18.29 -16.69
N GLY A 273 -21.30 17.21 -15.90
CA GLY A 273 -21.22 15.84 -16.39
C GLY A 273 -19.87 15.45 -17.00
N ILE A 274 -18.78 16.15 -16.63
CA ILE A 274 -17.44 15.99 -17.21
C ILE A 274 -16.60 15.02 -16.36
N PRO A 275 -16.02 13.94 -16.96
CA PRO A 275 -15.09 13.06 -16.25
C PRO A 275 -13.74 13.76 -15.99
N GLU A 276 -13.21 13.64 -14.76
CA GLU A 276 -11.93 14.23 -14.37
C GLU A 276 -10.79 13.19 -14.43
N PRO A 277 -9.82 13.31 -15.37
CA PRO A 277 -8.67 12.43 -15.41
C PRO A 277 -7.62 12.86 -14.37
N LYS A 278 -7.13 11.91 -13.58
CA LYS A 278 -6.02 12.08 -12.63
C LYS A 278 -4.77 11.38 -13.12
N LEU A 279 -3.67 12.12 -13.18
CA LEU A 279 -2.39 11.63 -13.68
C LEU A 279 -1.71 10.70 -12.66
N GLY A 280 -1.20 9.55 -13.16
CA GLY A 280 -0.49 8.57 -12.35
C GLY A 280 1.01 8.82 -12.23
N LEU A 281 1.69 7.88 -11.53
CA LEU A 281 3.14 7.93 -11.30
C LEU A 281 3.95 7.82 -12.61
N VAL A 282 3.45 7.08 -13.61
CA VAL A 282 4.11 6.96 -14.94
C VAL A 282 4.21 8.32 -15.64
N THR A 283 3.17 9.15 -15.53
CA THR A 283 3.19 10.52 -16.08
C THR A 283 4.13 11.43 -15.27
N LYS A 284 4.18 11.28 -13.93
CA LYS A 284 5.12 12.00 -13.07
C LYS A 284 6.58 11.64 -13.37
N ALA A 285 6.83 10.41 -13.86
CA ALA A 285 8.16 9.94 -14.26
C ALA A 285 8.57 10.37 -15.66
N HIS A 286 7.70 11.06 -16.41
CA HIS A 286 7.97 11.48 -17.77
C HIS A 286 9.27 12.29 -17.88
N GLY A 287 10.12 11.94 -18.86
CA GLY A 287 11.46 12.53 -19.03
C GLY A 287 12.52 12.06 -18.03
N GLY A 288 12.20 11.10 -17.15
CA GLY A 288 13.07 10.61 -16.10
C GLY A 288 13.04 9.10 -15.90
N VAL A 289 13.08 8.67 -14.66
CA VAL A 289 13.09 7.26 -14.25
C VAL A 289 11.90 6.93 -13.38
N LEU A 290 11.18 5.86 -13.73
CA LEU A 290 10.26 5.16 -12.84
C LEU A 290 11.00 3.97 -12.22
N PHE A 291 11.22 4.02 -10.92
CA PHE A 291 11.82 2.95 -10.14
C PHE A 291 10.72 2.17 -9.41
N ILE A 292 10.63 0.85 -9.70
CA ILE A 292 9.71 -0.06 -9.02
C ILE A 292 10.53 -1.03 -8.18
N ASP A 293 10.47 -0.87 -6.85
CA ASP A 293 11.04 -1.86 -5.92
C ASP A 293 10.15 -3.09 -5.86
N GLU A 294 10.72 -4.27 -5.74
CA GLU A 294 10.04 -5.56 -5.81
C GLU A 294 9.08 -5.68 -7.03
N ILE A 295 9.61 -5.38 -8.23
CA ILE A 295 8.82 -5.41 -9.48
C ILE A 295 8.22 -6.80 -9.76
N GLY A 296 8.82 -7.87 -9.23
CA GLY A 296 8.31 -9.23 -9.32
C GLY A 296 7.03 -9.49 -8.51
N GLU A 297 6.67 -8.58 -7.59
CA GLU A 297 5.43 -8.63 -6.81
C GLU A 297 4.28 -7.85 -7.47
N LEU A 298 4.57 -7.12 -8.55
CA LEU A 298 3.57 -6.34 -9.24
C LEU A 298 2.50 -7.25 -9.86
N ASP A 299 1.24 -6.90 -9.66
CA ASP A 299 0.10 -7.62 -10.23
C ASP A 299 0.21 -7.81 -11.76
N ALA A 300 -0.17 -8.98 -12.27
CA ALA A 300 -0.01 -9.33 -13.68
C ALA A 300 -0.76 -8.37 -14.63
N VAL A 301 -1.93 -7.86 -14.21
CA VAL A 301 -2.71 -6.90 -14.99
C VAL A 301 -1.98 -5.56 -15.06
N LEU A 302 -1.41 -5.11 -13.93
CA LEU A 302 -0.59 -3.89 -13.88
C LEU A 302 0.68 -4.05 -14.71
N GLN A 303 1.33 -5.21 -14.68
CA GLN A 303 2.48 -5.49 -15.54
C GLN A 303 2.13 -5.35 -17.03
N ALA A 304 1.02 -5.97 -17.48
CA ALA A 304 0.58 -5.88 -18.87
C ALA A 304 0.26 -4.44 -19.30
N LYS A 305 -0.42 -3.67 -18.44
CA LYS A 305 -0.73 -2.27 -18.70
C LYS A 305 0.53 -1.40 -18.72
N LEU A 306 1.47 -1.63 -17.79
CA LEU A 306 2.75 -0.93 -17.76
C LEU A 306 3.56 -1.19 -19.04
N LEU A 307 3.60 -2.42 -19.52
CA LEU A 307 4.26 -2.78 -20.77
C LEU A 307 3.67 -2.03 -21.96
N LYS A 308 2.34 -1.89 -22.02
CA LYS A 308 1.68 -1.08 -23.06
C LYS A 308 2.09 0.39 -22.98
N VAL A 309 2.20 0.96 -21.78
CA VAL A 309 2.65 2.35 -21.60
C VAL A 309 4.11 2.53 -22.06
N LEU A 310 5.00 1.55 -21.81
CA LEU A 310 6.38 1.58 -22.28
C LEU A 310 6.50 1.57 -23.81
N GLU A 311 5.57 0.90 -24.52
CA GLU A 311 5.50 0.86 -25.97
C GLU A 311 4.90 2.15 -26.55
N ASP A 312 3.74 2.57 -26.03
CA ASP A 312 2.97 3.72 -26.54
C ASP A 312 3.56 5.07 -26.08
N LYS A 313 4.35 5.08 -25.02
CA LYS A 313 4.88 6.27 -24.32
C LYS A 313 3.80 7.24 -23.86
N ARG A 314 2.59 6.75 -23.73
CA ARG A 314 1.39 7.49 -23.31
C ARG A 314 0.45 6.61 -22.49
N VAL A 315 -0.29 7.24 -21.58
CA VAL A 315 -1.41 6.63 -20.86
C VAL A 315 -2.70 7.12 -21.48
N ARG A 316 -3.55 6.22 -21.94
CA ARG A 316 -4.88 6.54 -22.44
C ARG A 316 -5.90 6.45 -21.33
N PHE A 317 -6.80 7.42 -21.29
CA PHE A 317 -7.93 7.45 -20.38
C PHE A 317 -9.20 7.09 -21.15
N GLU A 318 -10.07 6.31 -20.52
CA GLU A 318 -11.35 5.89 -21.08
C GLU A 318 -12.45 6.14 -20.05
N SER A 319 -13.55 6.75 -20.48
CA SER A 319 -14.75 6.96 -19.68
C SER A 319 -15.98 6.94 -20.58
N SER A 320 -17.03 6.31 -20.13
CA SER A 320 -18.34 6.33 -20.81
C SER A 320 -19.02 7.70 -20.76
N TYR A 321 -18.56 8.59 -19.90
CA TYR A 321 -19.06 9.95 -19.73
C TYR A 321 -18.29 10.97 -20.57
N TYR A 322 -17.26 10.55 -21.30
CA TYR A 322 -16.50 11.46 -22.16
C TYR A 322 -17.27 11.75 -23.43
N ASP A 323 -17.67 13.00 -23.60
CA ASP A 323 -18.27 13.52 -24.84
C ASP A 323 -17.35 14.57 -25.43
N ARG A 324 -16.76 14.27 -26.60
CA ARG A 324 -15.85 15.14 -27.33
C ARG A 324 -16.48 16.46 -27.76
N ASP A 325 -17.78 16.43 -28.05
CA ASP A 325 -18.51 17.54 -28.63
C ASP A 325 -19.12 18.48 -27.57
N ASN A 326 -18.94 18.15 -26.28
CA ASN A 326 -19.39 18.99 -25.18
C ASN A 326 -18.65 20.34 -25.17
N PRO A 327 -19.37 21.47 -25.36
CA PRO A 327 -18.76 22.82 -25.45
C PRO A 327 -18.16 23.28 -24.12
N GLN A 328 -18.58 22.70 -23.00
CA GLN A 328 -18.05 23.02 -21.65
C GLN A 328 -16.78 22.21 -21.30
N LEU A 329 -16.35 21.30 -22.21
CA LEU A 329 -15.18 20.46 -21.96
C LEU A 329 -13.87 21.28 -21.99
N PRO A 330 -13.10 21.34 -20.87
CA PRO A 330 -11.81 22.03 -20.84
C PRO A 330 -10.82 21.43 -21.86
N ALA A 331 -10.03 22.27 -22.50
CA ALA A 331 -9.08 21.85 -23.53
C ALA A 331 -8.08 20.79 -23.02
N TYR A 332 -7.64 20.88 -21.76
CA TYR A 332 -6.71 19.91 -21.17
C TYR A 332 -7.36 18.53 -20.98
N VAL A 333 -8.65 18.47 -20.59
CA VAL A 333 -9.40 17.21 -20.46
C VAL A 333 -9.55 16.57 -21.82
N ARG A 334 -9.98 17.34 -22.83
CA ARG A 334 -10.10 16.88 -24.22
C ARG A 334 -8.78 16.27 -24.70
N ARG A 335 -7.67 16.97 -24.49
CA ARG A 335 -6.34 16.49 -24.90
C ARG A 335 -5.93 15.19 -24.20
N LEU A 336 -6.25 15.04 -22.91
CA LEU A 336 -5.94 13.82 -22.16
C LEU A 336 -6.74 12.60 -22.62
N PHE A 337 -8.00 12.78 -23.02
CA PHE A 337 -8.80 11.69 -23.57
C PHE A 337 -8.43 11.37 -25.03
N ASP A 338 -8.22 12.40 -25.87
CA ASP A 338 -7.91 12.22 -27.29
C ASP A 338 -6.49 11.70 -27.53
N GLU A 339 -5.48 12.30 -26.87
CA GLU A 339 -4.07 12.00 -27.09
C GLU A 339 -3.45 11.11 -26.01
N GLY A 340 -4.03 11.07 -24.81
CA GLY A 340 -3.46 10.45 -23.61
C GLY A 340 -2.43 11.33 -22.91
N ALA A 341 -2.10 10.97 -21.66
CA ALA A 341 -1.06 11.64 -20.89
C ALA A 341 0.34 11.16 -21.32
N PRO A 342 1.34 12.05 -21.41
CA PRO A 342 2.70 11.65 -21.76
C PRO A 342 3.34 10.81 -20.67
N ALA A 343 4.01 9.72 -21.04
CA ALA A 343 4.64 8.78 -20.15
C ALA A 343 5.91 8.15 -20.80
N ASP A 344 6.79 8.99 -21.35
CA ASP A 344 8.10 8.54 -21.86
C ASP A 344 9.12 8.59 -20.73
N PHE A 345 9.50 7.44 -20.20
CA PHE A 345 10.40 7.28 -19.04
C PHE A 345 11.24 6.01 -19.19
N VAL A 346 12.32 5.92 -18.43
CA VAL A 346 13.08 4.67 -18.29
C VAL A 346 12.57 3.91 -17.08
N LEU A 347 12.16 2.66 -17.29
CA LEU A 347 11.80 1.75 -16.21
C LEU A 347 13.07 1.13 -15.61
N ILE A 348 13.21 1.24 -14.28
CA ILE A 348 14.17 0.46 -13.50
C ILE A 348 13.38 -0.35 -12.48
N GLY A 349 13.30 -1.67 -12.68
CA GLY A 349 12.74 -2.58 -11.70
C GLY A 349 13.84 -3.12 -10.78
N ALA A 350 13.55 -3.33 -9.50
CA ALA A 350 14.41 -4.09 -8.60
C ALA A 350 13.64 -5.28 -8.05
N THR A 351 14.33 -6.41 -7.84
CA THR A 351 13.70 -7.61 -7.30
C THR A 351 14.69 -8.46 -6.51
N THR A 352 14.17 -9.24 -5.59
CA THR A 352 14.89 -10.32 -4.89
C THR A 352 14.57 -11.71 -5.46
N LYS A 353 13.62 -11.78 -6.41
CA LYS A 353 13.26 -13.03 -7.09
C LYS A 353 14.28 -13.43 -8.15
N GLU A 354 14.36 -14.72 -8.41
CA GLU A 354 15.19 -15.26 -9.49
C GLU A 354 14.60 -14.87 -10.87
N PRO A 355 15.44 -14.78 -11.93
CA PRO A 355 14.96 -14.40 -13.26
C PRO A 355 13.80 -15.27 -13.78
N GLU A 356 13.78 -16.56 -13.44
CA GLU A 356 12.75 -17.51 -13.85
C GLU A 356 11.38 -17.23 -13.24
N GLU A 357 11.35 -16.53 -12.10
CA GLU A 357 10.13 -16.13 -11.39
C GLU A 357 9.52 -14.83 -11.94
N ILE A 358 10.26 -14.10 -12.78
CA ILE A 358 9.82 -12.86 -13.40
C ILE A 358 9.17 -13.15 -14.75
N SER A 359 8.08 -12.47 -15.05
CA SER A 359 7.36 -12.60 -16.31
C SER A 359 8.31 -12.52 -17.52
N PRO A 360 8.32 -13.52 -18.41
CA PRO A 360 9.16 -13.51 -19.62
C PRO A 360 8.92 -12.28 -20.50
N THR A 361 7.68 -11.77 -20.53
CA THR A 361 7.30 -10.60 -21.31
C THR A 361 7.97 -9.33 -20.78
N LEU A 362 8.10 -9.18 -19.47
CA LEU A 362 8.80 -8.06 -18.85
C LEU A 362 10.32 -8.18 -19.06
N ARG A 363 10.88 -9.39 -18.88
CA ARG A 363 12.30 -9.67 -19.07
C ARG A 363 12.79 -9.38 -20.50
N SER A 364 12.00 -9.76 -21.50
CA SER A 364 12.36 -9.55 -22.91
C SER A 364 12.50 -8.07 -23.32
N ARG A 365 11.92 -7.15 -22.55
CA ARG A 365 11.96 -5.69 -22.78
C ARG A 365 12.97 -4.95 -21.92
N CYS A 366 13.55 -5.62 -20.94
CA CYS A 366 14.47 -5.02 -19.99
C CYS A 366 15.84 -5.67 -20.08
N ALA A 367 16.89 -4.88 -19.95
CA ALA A 367 18.24 -5.38 -19.73
C ALA A 367 18.41 -5.84 -18.29
N GLU A 368 19.15 -6.89 -18.06
CA GLU A 368 19.38 -7.46 -16.74
C GLU A 368 20.69 -6.95 -16.14
N VAL A 369 20.67 -6.62 -14.85
CA VAL A 369 21.84 -6.21 -14.06
C VAL A 369 21.80 -6.94 -12.73
N PHE A 370 22.85 -7.69 -12.42
CA PHE A 370 22.95 -8.49 -11.21
C PHE A 370 23.82 -7.79 -10.15
N PHE A 371 23.30 -7.75 -8.93
CA PHE A 371 23.99 -7.25 -7.74
C PHE A 371 24.49 -8.41 -6.92
N ASP A 372 25.79 -8.41 -6.66
CA ASP A 372 26.42 -9.46 -5.86
C ASP A 372 26.12 -9.30 -4.37
N PRO A 373 26.09 -10.41 -3.60
CA PRO A 373 26.07 -10.36 -2.14
C PRO A 373 27.28 -9.58 -1.61
N LEU A 374 27.10 -8.87 -0.50
CA LEU A 374 28.18 -8.09 0.10
C LEU A 374 29.16 -8.99 0.85
N SER A 375 30.46 -8.86 0.53
CA SER A 375 31.50 -9.60 1.26
C SER A 375 31.62 -9.13 2.71
N PRO A 376 32.15 -9.95 3.64
CA PRO A 376 32.41 -9.53 5.01
C PRO A 376 33.26 -8.25 5.09
N GLU A 377 34.27 -8.09 4.21
CA GLU A 377 35.09 -6.90 4.10
C GLU A 377 34.27 -5.72 3.57
N GLY A 378 33.31 -5.96 2.66
CA GLY A 378 32.34 -4.98 2.18
C GLY A 378 31.46 -4.46 3.31
N ILE A 379 30.90 -5.35 4.11
CA ILE A 379 30.11 -4.99 5.31
C ILE A 379 30.94 -4.16 6.29
N GLN A 380 32.17 -4.60 6.60
CA GLN A 380 33.06 -3.85 7.49
C GLN A 380 33.36 -2.44 6.94
N ARG A 381 33.53 -2.28 5.63
CA ARG A 381 33.73 -0.99 4.98
C ARG A 381 32.50 -0.11 5.11
N ILE A 382 31.31 -0.66 4.89
CA ILE A 382 30.01 0.04 5.07
C ILE A 382 29.87 0.55 6.51
N VAL A 383 30.15 -0.30 7.51
CA VAL A 383 30.07 0.05 8.93
C VAL A 383 31.03 1.18 9.28
N ARG A 384 32.31 1.13 8.81
CA ARG A 384 33.28 2.22 9.02
C ARG A 384 32.84 3.52 8.34
N GLN A 385 32.28 3.47 7.13
CA GLN A 385 31.73 4.64 6.44
C GLN A 385 30.53 5.22 7.19
N ALA A 386 29.65 4.38 7.71
CA ALA A 386 28.50 4.79 8.51
C ALA A 386 28.94 5.47 9.82
N GLY A 387 29.94 4.92 10.52
CA GLY A 387 30.52 5.52 11.71
C GLY A 387 31.09 6.93 11.45
N ARG A 388 31.80 7.12 10.33
CA ARG A 388 32.29 8.45 9.91
C ARG A 388 31.17 9.45 9.65
N ARG A 389 30.04 8.99 9.05
CA ARG A 389 28.86 9.84 8.82
C ARG A 389 28.13 10.19 10.11
N LEU A 390 28.15 9.31 11.10
CA LEU A 390 27.65 9.58 12.46
C LEU A 390 28.60 10.47 13.27
N GLN A 391 29.82 10.74 12.77
CA GLN A 391 30.88 11.44 13.48
C GLN A 391 31.25 10.77 14.81
N VAL A 392 31.28 9.43 14.84
CA VAL A 392 31.61 8.64 16.03
C VAL A 392 32.78 7.72 15.74
N GLU A 393 33.58 7.46 16.79
CA GLU A 393 34.63 6.45 16.73
C GLU A 393 34.01 5.05 16.85
N VAL A 394 34.32 4.15 15.91
CA VAL A 394 33.88 2.76 15.92
C VAL A 394 35.04 1.88 16.36
N GLY A 395 34.83 1.09 17.40
CA GLY A 395 35.83 0.14 17.89
C GLY A 395 36.30 -0.82 16.79
N THR A 396 37.57 -1.23 16.82
CA THR A 396 38.23 -2.01 15.75
C THR A 396 37.51 -3.31 15.43
N ASP A 397 36.97 -3.98 16.44
CA ASP A 397 36.31 -5.29 16.30
C ASP A 397 34.81 -5.21 15.95
N VAL A 398 34.17 -4.04 16.16
CA VAL A 398 32.75 -3.82 15.89
C VAL A 398 32.38 -4.12 14.42
N PRO A 399 33.12 -3.60 13.40
CA PRO A 399 32.79 -3.89 12.00
C PRO A 399 32.93 -5.39 11.67
N ARG A 400 33.91 -6.06 12.21
CA ARG A 400 34.11 -7.50 12.02
C ARG A 400 32.95 -8.27 12.63
N THR A 401 32.61 -7.99 13.87
CA THR A 401 31.51 -8.67 14.57
C THR A 401 30.18 -8.45 13.82
N ILE A 402 29.88 -7.22 13.35
CA ILE A 402 28.66 -6.98 12.54
C ILE A 402 28.67 -7.85 11.28
N SER A 403 29.82 -7.99 10.59
CA SER A 403 29.92 -8.82 9.39
C SER A 403 29.67 -10.31 9.62
N ASP A 404 29.82 -10.80 10.86
CA ASP A 404 29.49 -12.16 11.24
C ASP A 404 27.98 -12.38 11.39
N TYR A 405 27.19 -11.32 11.60
CA TYR A 405 25.75 -11.37 11.84
C TYR A 405 24.88 -10.96 10.64
N THR A 406 25.46 -10.34 9.61
CA THR A 406 24.68 -9.94 8.43
C THR A 406 25.54 -9.80 7.18
N ILE A 407 24.91 -10.13 6.04
CA ILE A 407 25.43 -9.88 4.70
C ILE A 407 24.72 -8.69 4.03
N GLU A 408 23.74 -8.09 4.73
CA GLU A 408 22.95 -6.98 4.22
C GLU A 408 23.50 -5.63 4.72
N GLY A 409 23.81 -4.72 3.80
CA GLY A 409 24.31 -3.39 4.15
C GLY A 409 23.31 -2.58 4.98
N ARG A 410 21.98 -2.72 4.69
CA ARG A 410 20.93 -2.04 5.46
C ARG A 410 20.92 -2.52 6.91
N LYS A 411 20.94 -3.82 7.14
CA LYS A 411 20.95 -4.43 8.49
C LYS A 411 22.24 -4.09 9.24
N ALA A 412 23.40 -4.07 8.55
CA ALA A 412 24.66 -3.67 9.15
C ALA A 412 24.64 -2.23 9.66
N VAL A 413 24.08 -1.30 8.87
CA VAL A 413 23.91 0.11 9.28
C VAL A 413 22.91 0.24 10.42
N SER A 414 21.82 -0.53 10.43
CA SER A 414 20.85 -0.57 11.54
C SER A 414 21.51 -1.05 12.81
N MET A 415 22.25 -2.16 12.80
CA MET A 415 22.97 -2.69 13.97
C MET A 415 23.98 -1.66 14.54
N LEU A 416 24.67 -0.92 13.68
CA LEU A 416 25.56 0.15 14.12
C LEU A 416 24.80 1.30 14.77
N ALA A 417 23.66 1.71 14.19
CA ALA A 417 22.82 2.77 14.74
C ALA A 417 22.22 2.38 16.10
N ASP A 418 21.78 1.12 16.24
CA ASP A 418 21.28 0.58 17.50
C ASP A 418 22.38 0.54 18.57
N ALA A 419 23.61 0.12 18.20
CA ALA A 419 24.76 0.15 19.10
C ALA A 419 25.16 1.57 19.51
N TYR A 420 25.00 2.55 18.59
CA TYR A 420 25.16 3.97 18.89
C TYR A 420 24.11 4.43 19.90
N GLY A 421 22.84 4.10 19.72
CA GLY A 421 21.76 4.41 20.66
C GLY A 421 21.98 3.78 22.04
N ALA A 422 22.39 2.50 22.09
CA ALA A 422 22.71 1.79 23.33
C ALA A 422 23.87 2.47 24.08
N GLY A 423 24.90 2.90 23.32
CA GLY A 423 26.05 3.63 23.87
C GLY A 423 25.65 5.00 24.45
N LEU A 424 24.81 5.76 23.74
CA LEU A 424 24.28 7.05 24.20
C LEU A 424 23.44 6.89 25.49
N TYR A 425 22.54 5.92 25.49
CA TYR A 425 21.69 5.66 26.66
C TYR A 425 22.49 5.31 27.89
N ARG A 426 23.50 4.44 27.76
CA ARG A 426 24.36 4.01 28.89
C ARG A 426 25.17 5.14 29.47
N ARG A 427 25.68 6.06 28.63
CA ARG A 427 26.57 7.16 29.04
C ARG A 427 25.83 8.47 29.33
N ARG A 428 24.51 8.46 29.34
CA ARG A 428 23.66 9.63 29.61
C ARG A 428 24.04 10.87 28.80
N GLY A 429 24.49 10.69 27.54
CA GLY A 429 24.76 11.80 26.63
C GLY A 429 26.08 12.57 26.84
N SER A 430 26.98 12.14 27.72
CA SER A 430 28.29 12.78 27.91
C SER A 430 29.24 12.51 26.72
N GLY A 431 29.86 13.57 26.19
CA GLY A 431 30.55 13.70 24.91
C GLY A 431 31.57 12.62 24.50
N GLY A 432 31.95 12.66 23.19
CA GLY A 432 32.97 11.80 22.60
C GLY A 432 32.59 10.32 22.53
N LEU A 433 31.53 9.98 21.81
CA LEU A 433 31.01 8.60 21.78
C LEU A 433 31.90 7.69 20.94
N ARG A 434 32.44 6.65 21.58
CA ARG A 434 33.06 5.51 20.92
C ARG A 434 32.13 4.31 21.03
N ILE A 435 31.70 3.72 19.91
CA ILE A 435 30.90 2.50 19.86
C ILE A 435 31.81 1.31 20.17
N THR A 436 31.48 0.55 21.22
CA THR A 436 32.27 -0.58 21.69
C THR A 436 31.60 -1.91 21.36
N LEU A 437 32.36 -3.02 21.47
CA LEU A 437 31.80 -4.38 21.38
C LEU A 437 30.69 -4.64 22.40
N ARG A 438 30.78 -4.04 23.58
CA ARG A 438 29.75 -4.19 24.62
C ARG A 438 28.43 -3.58 24.16
N ASP A 439 28.45 -2.40 23.52
CA ASP A 439 27.25 -1.76 22.96
C ASP A 439 26.61 -2.65 21.89
N LEU A 440 27.43 -3.27 21.03
CA LEU A 440 26.98 -4.18 20.00
C LEU A 440 26.43 -5.51 20.56
N HIS A 441 27.08 -6.09 21.57
CA HIS A 441 26.61 -7.31 22.20
C HIS A 441 25.25 -7.11 22.88
N ASP A 442 25.00 -5.94 23.47
CA ASP A 442 23.68 -5.61 24.03
C ASP A 442 22.61 -5.62 22.93
N VAL A 443 22.90 -5.06 21.75
CA VAL A 443 22.01 -5.11 20.57
C VAL A 443 21.79 -6.54 20.08
N ILE A 444 22.87 -7.34 19.96
CA ILE A 444 22.80 -8.73 19.53
C ILE A 444 21.90 -9.55 20.45
N ARG A 445 22.08 -9.39 21.77
CA ARG A 445 21.30 -10.11 22.77
C ARG A 445 19.84 -9.67 22.82
N SER A 446 19.59 -8.36 22.84
CA SER A 446 18.23 -7.82 22.86
C SER A 446 17.45 -8.15 21.59
N GLY A 447 18.10 -8.12 20.43
CA GLY A 447 17.54 -8.48 19.13
C GLY A 447 17.49 -9.99 18.85
N ARG A 448 18.02 -10.83 19.76
CA ARG A 448 18.15 -12.29 19.59
C ARG A 448 18.76 -12.66 18.23
N LEU A 449 19.77 -11.89 17.81
CA LEU A 449 20.40 -12.07 16.51
C LEU A 449 21.29 -13.33 16.53
N SER A 450 21.17 -14.16 15.50
CA SER A 450 22.05 -15.30 15.25
C SER A 450 23.09 -14.95 14.19
N ALA A 451 24.29 -15.51 14.31
CA ALA A 451 25.32 -15.32 13.30
C ALA A 451 24.88 -15.86 11.93
N SER A 452 25.11 -15.08 10.87
CA SER A 452 24.65 -15.39 9.51
C SER A 452 25.35 -16.59 8.90
N ALA A 453 26.63 -16.79 9.23
CA ALA A 453 27.40 -17.95 8.79
C ALA A 453 28.55 -18.19 9.79
N PRO A 454 28.43 -19.15 10.69
CA PRO A 454 29.59 -19.61 11.43
C PRO A 454 30.60 -20.18 10.43
N ALA A 455 31.87 -19.82 10.60
CA ALA A 455 32.93 -20.44 9.81
C ALA A 455 32.89 -21.96 10.06
N LYS A 456 32.61 -22.73 9.00
CA LYS A 456 32.48 -24.19 9.07
C LYS A 456 33.75 -24.92 8.67
N ALA A 457 34.66 -24.23 7.98
CA ALA A 457 35.93 -24.81 7.57
C ALA A 457 36.77 -25.25 8.79
N SER A 458 37.22 -26.49 8.75
CA SER A 458 38.09 -27.07 9.77
C SER A 458 39.37 -27.62 9.12
N GLY A 459 40.48 -27.52 9.83
CA GLY A 459 41.73 -28.16 9.41
C GLY A 459 41.80 -29.65 9.74
N VAL A 460 40.83 -30.18 10.48
CA VAL A 460 40.81 -31.61 10.94
C VAL A 460 40.03 -32.45 9.92
N PRO A 461 40.66 -33.39 9.19
CA PRO A 461 39.96 -34.24 8.26
C PRO A 461 39.04 -35.25 8.95
N GLU A 462 37.84 -35.43 8.39
CA GLU A 462 36.82 -36.34 8.95
C GLU A 462 36.36 -37.39 7.93
N VAL A 463 35.84 -38.52 8.44
CA VAL A 463 35.26 -39.58 7.63
C VAL A 463 33.77 -39.35 7.47
N GLY A 464 33.31 -39.49 6.21
CA GLY A 464 31.87 -39.41 5.90
C GLY A 464 31.27 -38.02 5.92
N ARG A 465 32.04 -36.95 6.12
CA ARG A 465 31.55 -35.56 6.16
C ARG A 465 32.05 -34.72 4.99
N VAL A 466 31.16 -34.03 4.31
CA VAL A 466 31.46 -33.21 3.11
C VAL A 466 30.62 -31.95 3.15
N PHE A 467 31.17 -30.84 2.69
CA PHE A 467 30.47 -29.60 2.50
C PHE A 467 29.99 -29.44 1.06
N ALA A 468 28.69 -29.39 0.87
CA ALA A 468 28.02 -28.99 -0.37
C ALA A 468 27.68 -27.51 -0.37
N LEU A 469 27.18 -27.01 -1.52
CA LEU A 469 26.75 -25.63 -1.68
C LEU A 469 25.34 -25.56 -2.25
N GLY A 470 24.50 -24.78 -1.60
CA GLY A 470 23.19 -24.39 -2.06
C GLY A 470 23.13 -22.90 -2.38
N VAL A 471 22.11 -22.48 -3.09
CA VAL A 471 21.77 -21.08 -3.34
C VAL A 471 20.31 -20.85 -2.98
N THR A 472 20.06 -19.78 -2.26
CA THR A 472 18.71 -19.34 -1.94
C THR A 472 18.68 -17.82 -2.06
N GLN A 473 17.81 -17.27 -2.89
CA GLN A 473 17.65 -15.83 -3.08
C GLN A 473 19.01 -15.09 -3.31
N TYR A 474 19.80 -15.57 -4.26
CA TYR A 474 21.13 -15.03 -4.59
C TYR A 474 22.18 -15.14 -3.47
N VAL A 475 21.92 -15.86 -2.40
CA VAL A 475 22.88 -16.11 -1.32
C VAL A 475 23.35 -17.55 -1.34
N GLY A 476 24.63 -17.74 -1.57
CA GLY A 476 25.25 -19.05 -1.45
C GLY A 476 25.41 -19.46 0.02
N SER A 477 25.05 -20.69 0.33
CA SER A 477 25.17 -21.28 1.66
C SER A 477 25.90 -22.60 1.65
N ILE A 478 26.61 -22.90 2.74
CA ILE A 478 27.22 -24.21 2.98
C ILE A 478 26.18 -25.16 3.56
N ILE A 479 26.12 -26.34 2.95
CA ILE A 479 25.30 -27.46 3.38
C ILE A 479 26.24 -28.57 3.84
N GLU A 480 26.03 -29.07 5.03
CA GLU A 480 26.81 -30.16 5.60
C GLU A 480 26.13 -31.49 5.32
N ILE A 481 26.86 -32.41 4.66
CA ILE A 481 26.38 -33.76 4.33
C ILE A 481 27.24 -34.77 5.09
N GLU A 482 26.59 -35.60 5.85
CA GLU A 482 27.22 -36.71 6.61
C GLU A 482 26.73 -38.05 6.09
N ALA A 483 27.61 -39.01 6.07
CA ALA A 483 27.28 -40.41 5.78
C ALA A 483 27.98 -41.34 6.77
N THR A 484 27.27 -42.37 7.19
CA THR A 484 27.81 -43.47 7.94
C THR A 484 27.50 -44.81 7.24
N ALA A 485 28.40 -45.78 7.29
CA ALA A 485 28.23 -47.05 6.64
C ALA A 485 28.59 -48.21 7.60
N PHE A 486 27.67 -49.13 7.76
CA PHE A 486 27.81 -50.31 8.60
C PHE A 486 27.77 -51.57 7.71
N PRO A 487 28.81 -52.44 7.71
CA PRO A 487 28.78 -53.64 6.92
C PRO A 487 27.69 -54.60 7.45
N VAL A 488 26.91 -55.18 6.52
CA VAL A 488 25.89 -56.17 6.82
C VAL A 488 26.39 -57.59 6.60
N GLY A 489 25.78 -58.54 7.27
CA GLY A 489 26.17 -59.94 7.15
C GLY A 489 25.92 -60.53 5.75
N LYS A 490 26.72 -61.56 5.34
CA LYS A 490 26.69 -62.12 3.99
C LYS A 490 25.33 -62.59 3.44
N ARG A 491 24.32 -62.75 4.30
CA ARG A 491 22.95 -63.18 3.95
C ARG A 491 21.93 -62.04 3.99
N GLN A 492 22.35 -60.81 4.38
CA GLN A 492 21.46 -59.63 4.47
C GLN A 492 21.82 -58.65 3.38
N ARG A 493 20.80 -57.97 2.84
CA ARG A 493 20.98 -56.78 1.97
C ARG A 493 20.87 -55.53 2.80
N GLY A 494 21.90 -54.72 2.74
CA GLY A 494 21.90 -53.40 3.33
C GLY A 494 20.95 -52.43 2.64
N THR A 495 20.58 -51.41 3.37
CA THR A 495 19.66 -50.36 2.92
C THR A 495 20.37 -49.02 2.93
N ILE A 496 19.95 -48.12 1.98
CA ILE A 496 20.37 -46.73 2.04
C ILE A 496 19.20 -45.91 2.62
N ARG A 497 19.46 -45.24 3.72
CA ARG A 497 18.48 -44.36 4.40
C ARG A 497 18.92 -42.91 4.27
N PHE A 498 17.98 -42.08 3.88
CA PHE A 498 18.16 -40.64 3.76
C PHE A 498 17.19 -39.96 4.69
N ASN A 499 17.57 -38.82 5.29
CA ASN A 499 16.65 -38.09 6.16
C ASN A 499 15.49 -37.47 5.36
N GLU A 500 14.34 -37.31 6.00
CA GLU A 500 13.08 -36.87 5.35
C GLU A 500 13.11 -35.40 4.85
N THR A 501 14.07 -34.60 5.28
CA THR A 501 14.25 -33.20 4.88
C THR A 501 14.74 -33.02 3.44
N ALA A 502 15.15 -34.11 2.79
CA ALA A 502 15.61 -34.09 1.40
C ALA A 502 14.44 -34.26 0.41
N GLY A 503 14.36 -33.37 -0.58
CA GLY A 503 13.42 -33.47 -1.70
C GLY A 503 13.68 -34.69 -2.58
N SER A 504 12.79 -34.93 -3.56
CA SER A 504 12.87 -36.07 -4.48
C SER A 504 14.17 -36.13 -5.27
N MET A 505 14.65 -34.99 -5.77
CA MET A 505 15.89 -34.89 -6.55
C MET A 505 17.16 -35.22 -5.73
N ALA A 506 17.15 -34.91 -4.44
CA ALA A 506 18.24 -35.29 -3.55
C ALA A 506 18.26 -36.82 -3.30
N LYS A 507 17.08 -37.46 -3.28
CA LYS A 507 16.97 -38.93 -3.18
C LYS A 507 17.47 -39.65 -4.44
N ASP A 508 17.22 -39.10 -5.62
CA ASP A 508 17.74 -39.61 -6.89
C ASP A 508 19.27 -39.54 -6.95
N SER A 509 19.86 -38.53 -6.32
CA SER A 509 21.32 -38.41 -6.19
C SER A 509 21.95 -39.58 -5.43
N VAL A 510 21.24 -40.23 -4.50
CA VAL A 510 21.69 -41.40 -3.75
C VAL A 510 21.73 -42.64 -4.64
N PHE A 511 20.74 -42.82 -5.53
CA PHE A 511 20.75 -43.90 -6.52
C PHE A 511 21.94 -43.77 -7.45
N ASN A 512 22.17 -42.55 -7.97
CA ASN A 512 23.34 -42.26 -8.79
C ASN A 512 24.65 -42.55 -8.04
N ALA A 513 24.73 -42.16 -6.77
CA ALA A 513 25.88 -42.39 -5.90
C ALA A 513 26.22 -43.88 -5.75
N ALA A 514 25.23 -44.74 -5.51
CA ALA A 514 25.45 -46.19 -5.40
C ALA A 514 26.04 -46.77 -6.70
N SER A 515 25.53 -46.36 -7.86
CA SER A 515 26.03 -46.80 -9.17
C SER A 515 27.48 -46.34 -9.41
N VAL A 516 27.79 -45.09 -9.07
CA VAL A 516 29.13 -44.52 -9.20
C VAL A 516 30.14 -45.20 -8.27
N ILE A 517 29.77 -45.45 -7.00
CA ILE A 517 30.64 -46.16 -6.03
C ILE A 517 30.97 -47.55 -6.50
N ARG A 518 29.97 -48.28 -7.00
CA ARG A 518 30.21 -49.63 -7.56
C ARG A 518 31.23 -49.60 -8.72
N ARG A 519 31.09 -48.63 -9.60
CA ARG A 519 31.98 -48.47 -10.75
C ARG A 519 33.40 -48.04 -10.36
N LEU A 520 33.53 -47.04 -9.45
CA LEU A 520 34.82 -46.45 -9.07
C LEU A 520 35.63 -47.32 -8.12
N ALA A 521 34.97 -47.95 -7.17
CA ALA A 521 35.60 -48.68 -6.10
C ALA A 521 35.43 -50.20 -6.19
N GLY A 522 34.58 -50.69 -7.11
CA GLY A 522 34.22 -52.12 -7.18
C GLY A 522 33.41 -52.60 -6.00
N ILE A 523 32.84 -51.67 -5.21
CA ILE A 523 32.14 -51.98 -3.97
C ILE A 523 30.64 -51.98 -4.24
N ASP A 524 29.96 -53.09 -3.92
CA ASP A 524 28.51 -53.13 -3.93
C ASP A 524 27.96 -52.53 -2.62
N VAL A 525 27.24 -51.39 -2.77
CA VAL A 525 26.69 -50.65 -1.61
C VAL A 525 25.65 -51.49 -0.88
N SER A 526 25.04 -52.51 -1.52
CA SER A 526 24.11 -53.43 -0.86
C SER A 526 24.74 -54.30 0.25
N HIS A 527 26.05 -54.28 0.38
CA HIS A 527 26.75 -54.92 1.51
C HIS A 527 26.87 -54.03 2.75
N PHE A 528 26.27 -52.83 2.71
CA PHE A 528 26.32 -51.83 3.80
C PHE A 528 24.94 -51.27 4.06
N ASP A 529 24.63 -51.08 5.36
CA ASP A 529 23.59 -50.11 5.77
C ASP A 529 24.21 -48.72 5.77
N VAL A 530 23.76 -47.87 4.85
CA VAL A 530 24.29 -46.52 4.68
C VAL A 530 23.23 -45.51 5.09
N HIS A 531 23.58 -44.66 6.06
CA HIS A 531 22.75 -43.56 6.47
C HIS A 531 23.38 -42.26 5.97
N VAL A 532 22.60 -41.47 5.24
CA VAL A 532 23.02 -40.15 4.74
C VAL A 532 22.14 -39.09 5.37
N ASN A 533 22.76 -38.09 5.96
CA ASN A 533 22.10 -37.00 6.68
C ASN A 533 22.54 -35.66 6.12
N ILE A 534 21.59 -34.75 5.90
CA ILE A 534 21.84 -33.36 5.54
C ILE A 534 21.56 -32.50 6.77
N ILE A 535 22.60 -31.78 7.22
CA ILE A 535 22.54 -30.92 8.40
C ILE A 535 22.30 -29.48 7.93
N GLY A 536 21.31 -28.79 8.50
CA GLY A 536 21.07 -27.36 8.22
C GLY A 536 19.61 -26.93 8.13
N GLY A 537 18.65 -27.88 8.31
CA GLY A 537 17.22 -27.57 8.53
C GLY A 537 16.45 -26.96 7.35
N GLY A 538 17.04 -26.78 6.18
CA GLY A 538 16.36 -26.30 4.97
C GLY A 538 15.94 -27.46 4.07
N GLN A 539 14.79 -27.35 3.39
CA GLN A 539 14.46 -28.24 2.28
C GLN A 539 15.48 -28.04 1.16
N ILE A 540 16.26 -29.09 0.88
CA ILE A 540 17.19 -29.07 -0.26
C ILE A 540 16.51 -29.84 -1.39
N ASP A 541 16.11 -29.11 -2.41
CA ASP A 541 15.52 -29.67 -3.60
C ASP A 541 16.34 -29.24 -4.82
N GLY A 542 17.32 -30.07 -5.16
CA GLY A 542 18.16 -29.84 -6.33
C GLY A 542 19.28 -30.87 -6.46
N PRO A 543 19.71 -31.17 -7.70
CA PRO A 543 20.70 -32.20 -7.97
C PRO A 543 22.14 -31.74 -7.62
N SER A 544 22.36 -30.47 -7.27
CA SER A 544 23.69 -29.88 -7.08
C SER A 544 24.48 -30.42 -5.88
N ALA A 545 23.83 -31.12 -4.96
CA ALA A 545 24.45 -31.80 -3.84
C ALA A 545 24.93 -33.23 -4.16
N GLY A 546 24.63 -33.74 -5.36
CA GLY A 546 24.94 -35.13 -5.76
C GLY A 546 26.40 -35.50 -5.62
N LEU A 547 27.32 -34.61 -6.00
CA LEU A 547 28.76 -34.82 -5.84
C LEU A 547 29.15 -34.99 -4.36
N ALA A 548 28.61 -34.19 -3.48
CA ALA A 548 28.89 -34.28 -2.05
C ALA A 548 28.34 -35.59 -1.43
N VAL A 549 27.14 -36.02 -1.85
CA VAL A 549 26.55 -37.30 -1.43
C VAL A 549 27.45 -38.47 -1.83
N VAL A 550 27.91 -38.53 -3.11
CA VAL A 550 28.84 -39.56 -3.57
C VAL A 550 30.10 -39.61 -2.72
N LEU A 551 30.71 -38.46 -2.45
CA LEU A 551 31.95 -38.36 -1.71
C LEU A 551 31.79 -38.76 -0.24
N ALA A 552 30.69 -38.35 0.40
CA ALA A 552 30.36 -38.69 1.80
C ALA A 552 30.16 -40.21 1.93
N MET A 553 29.35 -40.80 1.05
CA MET A 553 29.11 -42.27 1.07
C MET A 553 30.41 -43.07 0.77
N LEU A 554 31.19 -42.65 -0.23
CA LEU A 554 32.45 -43.29 -0.57
C LEU A 554 33.44 -43.23 0.60
N SER A 555 33.55 -42.08 1.25
CA SER A 555 34.37 -41.86 2.43
C SER A 555 33.93 -42.76 3.61
N ALA A 556 32.63 -42.83 3.87
CA ALA A 556 32.08 -43.66 4.94
C ALA A 556 32.36 -45.16 4.74
N ILE A 557 32.11 -45.65 3.51
CA ILE A 557 32.32 -47.08 3.14
C ILE A 557 33.81 -47.44 3.19
N GLN A 558 34.69 -46.59 2.61
CA GLN A 558 36.13 -46.83 2.60
C GLN A 558 36.86 -46.40 3.85
N ARG A 559 36.19 -45.75 4.81
CA ARG A 559 36.75 -45.14 6.05
C ARG A 559 37.93 -44.21 5.71
N ARG A 560 37.83 -43.43 4.62
CA ARG A 560 38.86 -42.47 4.20
C ARG A 560 38.49 -41.08 4.66
N ARG A 561 39.42 -40.36 5.29
CA ARG A 561 39.22 -38.99 5.78
C ARG A 561 39.18 -38.01 4.60
N LEU A 562 38.27 -37.08 4.69
CA LEU A 562 38.09 -35.96 3.74
C LEU A 562 38.51 -34.65 4.38
N ARG A 563 39.07 -33.75 3.58
CA ARG A 563 39.41 -32.39 3.97
C ARG A 563 38.17 -31.61 4.28
N GLN A 564 38.17 -30.87 5.39
CA GLN A 564 37.04 -30.07 5.85
C GLN A 564 37.20 -28.58 5.53
N ASP A 565 38.21 -28.18 4.75
CA ASP A 565 38.42 -26.86 4.17
C ASP A 565 38.10 -26.81 2.68
N VAL A 566 37.45 -27.86 2.13
CA VAL A 566 37.05 -28.01 0.74
C VAL A 566 35.55 -28.16 0.66
N ALA A 567 34.89 -27.32 -0.15
CA ALA A 567 33.48 -27.47 -0.51
C ALA A 567 33.37 -28.00 -1.95
N VAL A 568 32.27 -28.66 -2.27
CA VAL A 568 32.01 -29.22 -3.59
C VAL A 568 30.61 -28.89 -4.05
N THR A 569 30.41 -28.73 -5.37
CA THR A 569 29.08 -28.64 -5.98
C THR A 569 29.10 -29.33 -7.32
N GLY A 570 27.99 -29.94 -7.70
CA GLY A 570 27.85 -30.60 -8.99
C GLY A 570 26.77 -31.67 -8.94
N GLU A 571 26.03 -31.82 -10.03
CA GLU A 571 25.18 -32.96 -10.26
C GLU A 571 26.07 -34.14 -10.76
N VAL A 572 25.75 -35.34 -10.33
CA VAL A 572 26.53 -36.53 -10.75
C VAL A 572 25.66 -37.48 -11.55
N SER A 573 26.09 -37.77 -12.75
CA SER A 573 25.44 -38.79 -13.58
C SER A 573 25.80 -40.22 -13.08
N ILE A 574 24.98 -41.21 -13.44
CA ILE A 574 25.23 -42.62 -13.13
C ILE A 574 26.60 -43.11 -13.66
N GLN A 575 27.16 -42.40 -14.66
CA GLN A 575 28.49 -42.65 -15.20
C GLN A 575 29.62 -41.95 -14.43
N GLY A 576 29.33 -41.24 -13.34
CA GLY A 576 30.33 -40.53 -12.54
C GLY A 576 30.83 -39.23 -13.16
N LYS A 577 30.17 -38.70 -14.20
CA LYS A 577 30.47 -37.38 -14.76
C LYS A 577 29.85 -36.30 -13.86
N VAL A 578 30.60 -35.22 -13.64
CA VAL A 578 30.15 -34.06 -12.90
C VAL A 578 29.55 -33.05 -13.89
N LYS A 579 28.26 -32.77 -13.72
CA LYS A 579 27.45 -31.94 -14.61
C LYS A 579 27.26 -30.54 -14.06
N GLN A 580 26.99 -29.60 -14.98
CA GLN A 580 26.76 -28.18 -14.66
C GLN A 580 25.64 -27.97 -13.62
N VAL A 581 25.77 -26.91 -12.88
CA VAL A 581 24.78 -26.46 -11.87
C VAL A 581 24.64 -24.94 -11.90
N GLY A 582 23.50 -24.41 -11.47
CA GLY A 582 23.26 -22.97 -11.38
C GLY A 582 23.95 -22.31 -10.18
N GLY A 583 24.02 -20.97 -10.20
CA GLY A 583 24.40 -20.15 -9.05
C GLY A 583 25.88 -20.26 -8.66
N ILE A 584 26.79 -20.37 -9.63
CA ILE A 584 28.24 -20.50 -9.34
C ILE A 584 28.83 -19.28 -8.63
N PRO A 585 28.53 -18.03 -9.02
CA PRO A 585 29.02 -16.86 -8.30
C PRO A 585 28.59 -16.84 -6.82
N GLU A 586 27.32 -17.15 -6.56
CA GLU A 586 26.74 -17.22 -5.22
C GLU A 586 27.37 -18.35 -4.40
N LYS A 587 27.58 -19.51 -5.00
CA LYS A 587 28.25 -20.66 -4.37
C LYS A 587 29.69 -20.37 -4.00
N ILE A 588 30.44 -19.71 -4.88
CA ILE A 588 31.82 -19.25 -4.60
C ILE A 588 31.81 -18.29 -3.40
N TYR A 589 30.85 -17.36 -3.41
CA TYR A 589 30.69 -16.40 -2.32
C TYR A 589 30.39 -17.11 -0.98
N GLY A 590 29.40 -18.03 -0.97
CA GLY A 590 29.04 -18.80 0.24
C GLY A 590 30.19 -19.67 0.77
N ALA A 591 30.94 -20.32 -0.10
CA ALA A 591 32.13 -21.10 0.27
C ALA A 591 33.19 -20.22 0.92
N ARG A 592 33.47 -19.03 0.36
CA ARG A 592 34.44 -18.07 0.91
C ARG A 592 33.98 -17.54 2.26
N GLN A 593 32.71 -17.23 2.43
CA GLN A 593 32.15 -16.74 3.68
C GLN A 593 32.24 -17.79 4.80
N ALA A 594 32.07 -19.08 4.46
CA ALA A 594 32.23 -20.18 5.40
C ALA A 594 33.70 -20.52 5.70
N GLY A 595 34.66 -19.78 5.15
CA GLY A 595 36.10 -19.95 5.38
C GLY A 595 36.73 -21.11 4.60
N MET A 596 36.06 -21.62 3.55
CA MET A 596 36.62 -22.67 2.71
C MET A 596 37.82 -22.16 1.93
N ARG A 597 38.87 -22.99 1.84
CA ARG A 597 40.10 -22.67 1.08
C ARG A 597 40.01 -23.10 -0.37
N LYS A 598 39.20 -24.13 -0.63
CA LYS A 598 39.06 -24.69 -1.97
C LYS A 598 37.59 -25.00 -2.26
N LEU A 599 37.19 -24.77 -3.51
CA LEU A 599 35.89 -25.11 -4.05
C LEU A 599 36.04 -25.93 -5.31
N VAL A 600 35.38 -27.08 -5.38
CA VAL A 600 35.31 -27.90 -6.60
C VAL A 600 34.00 -27.64 -7.32
N VAL A 601 34.10 -27.28 -8.60
CA VAL A 601 32.99 -26.84 -9.45
C VAL A 601 33.03 -27.72 -10.75
N PRO A 602 31.88 -28.00 -11.38
CA PRO A 602 31.86 -28.69 -12.66
C PRO A 602 32.68 -27.96 -13.74
N ALA A 603 33.39 -28.69 -14.58
CA ALA A 603 34.17 -28.09 -15.67
C ALA A 603 33.30 -27.37 -16.70
N GLU A 604 32.05 -27.80 -16.86
CA GLU A 604 31.06 -27.17 -17.74
C GLU A 604 30.70 -25.74 -17.26
N ASN A 605 30.85 -25.43 -15.97
CA ASN A 605 30.61 -24.10 -15.41
C ASN A 605 31.85 -23.16 -15.45
N ARG A 606 32.87 -23.46 -16.22
CA ARG A 606 34.10 -22.64 -16.24
C ARG A 606 33.84 -21.19 -16.65
N LEU A 607 32.88 -20.94 -17.54
CA LEU A 607 32.51 -19.61 -18.01
C LEU A 607 31.66 -18.84 -17.00
N ASP A 608 30.96 -19.54 -16.11
CA ASP A 608 30.09 -18.93 -15.09
C ASP A 608 30.89 -18.43 -13.87
N ALA A 609 32.11 -18.96 -13.69
CA ALA A 609 32.99 -18.55 -12.61
C ALA A 609 33.59 -17.15 -12.89
N PRO A 610 33.51 -16.21 -11.93
CA PRO A 610 34.17 -14.92 -12.09
C PRO A 610 35.67 -15.05 -12.33
N PRO A 611 36.28 -14.26 -13.23
CA PRO A 611 37.70 -14.42 -13.60
C PRO A 611 38.67 -14.13 -12.45
N ASP A 612 38.29 -13.25 -11.50
CA ASP A 612 39.16 -12.79 -10.40
C ASP A 612 38.59 -13.18 -9.03
N VAL A 613 38.52 -14.47 -8.73
CA VAL A 613 38.10 -14.98 -7.41
C VAL A 613 39.27 -14.89 -6.43
N LYS A 614 39.21 -13.93 -5.47
CA LYS A 614 40.20 -13.78 -4.40
C LYS A 614 39.78 -14.56 -3.14
N GLY A 615 40.75 -15.17 -2.47
CA GLY A 615 40.56 -15.79 -1.15
C GLY A 615 40.05 -17.23 -1.14
N ILE A 616 39.80 -17.84 -2.30
CA ILE A 616 39.45 -19.26 -2.44
C ILE A 616 39.99 -19.80 -3.76
N GLU A 617 40.51 -21.04 -3.74
CA GLU A 617 40.96 -21.75 -4.96
C GLU A 617 39.76 -22.47 -5.58
N VAL A 618 39.45 -22.16 -6.85
CA VAL A 618 38.38 -22.81 -7.61
C VAL A 618 38.99 -23.89 -8.52
N VAL A 619 38.56 -25.12 -8.35
CA VAL A 619 39.02 -26.29 -9.11
C VAL A 619 37.87 -26.78 -9.99
N PHE A 620 38.15 -26.99 -11.29
CA PHE A 620 37.16 -27.49 -12.25
C PHE A 620 37.35 -28.99 -12.45
N ALA A 621 36.26 -29.76 -12.27
CA ALA A 621 36.25 -31.21 -12.37
C ALA A 621 35.21 -31.69 -13.39
N SER A 622 35.55 -32.69 -14.23
CA SER A 622 34.65 -33.30 -15.20
C SER A 622 34.08 -34.64 -14.71
N SER A 623 34.74 -35.26 -13.74
CA SER A 623 34.39 -36.56 -13.17
C SER A 623 34.61 -36.59 -11.67
N VAL A 624 33.99 -37.57 -10.98
CA VAL A 624 34.22 -37.80 -9.55
C VAL A 624 35.68 -38.16 -9.28
N GLU A 625 36.34 -38.85 -10.20
CA GLU A 625 37.76 -39.21 -10.14
C GLU A 625 38.65 -37.97 -10.06
N ASP A 626 38.33 -36.92 -10.78
CA ASP A 626 39.08 -35.64 -10.77
C ASP A 626 39.00 -34.95 -9.43
N VAL A 627 37.91 -35.16 -8.69
CA VAL A 627 37.65 -34.50 -7.38
C VAL A 627 38.45 -35.17 -6.25
N LEU A 628 38.63 -36.49 -6.30
CA LEU A 628 39.23 -37.26 -5.20
C LEU A 628 40.61 -36.75 -4.74
N PRO A 629 41.55 -36.35 -5.64
CA PRO A 629 42.86 -35.83 -5.24
C PRO A 629 42.78 -34.53 -4.42
N HIS A 630 41.72 -33.76 -4.60
CA HIS A 630 41.56 -32.46 -3.94
C HIS A 630 40.91 -32.53 -2.56
N ILE A 631 40.15 -33.61 -2.28
CA ILE A 631 39.36 -33.71 -1.03
C ILE A 631 39.82 -34.87 -0.12
N VAL A 632 40.33 -35.96 -0.68
CA VAL A 632 40.74 -37.15 0.11
C VAL A 632 42.12 -36.97 0.72
N VAL A 633 42.27 -37.27 2.00
CA VAL A 633 43.56 -37.24 2.71
C VAL A 633 44.20 -38.61 2.65
N GLY A 634 45.50 -38.68 2.30
CA GLY A 634 46.29 -39.90 2.23
C GLY A 634 46.53 -40.41 0.81
N ARG A 635 47.63 -41.20 0.61
CA ARG A 635 48.00 -41.76 -0.66
C ARG A 635 46.92 -42.77 -1.15
N ARG A 636 46.65 -42.79 -2.49
CA ARG A 636 45.88 -43.86 -3.14
C ARG A 636 46.45 -45.22 -2.71
N PRO A 637 45.64 -46.20 -2.26
CA PRO A 637 46.13 -47.57 -2.20
C PRO A 637 46.61 -47.99 -3.59
N ARG A 638 47.85 -48.44 -3.69
CA ARG A 638 48.35 -49.05 -4.91
C ARG A 638 47.37 -50.16 -5.31
N LYS A 639 46.83 -50.10 -6.54
CA LYS A 639 46.11 -51.23 -7.13
C LYS A 639 47.02 -52.48 -6.99
N ARG A 640 46.67 -53.40 -6.11
CA ARG A 640 47.16 -54.77 -6.24
C ARG A 640 46.52 -55.33 -7.50
N ILE A 641 47.29 -55.38 -8.56
CA ILE A 641 47.01 -56.24 -9.73
C ILE A 641 47.23 -57.66 -9.19
N THR A 642 46.20 -58.33 -8.74
CA THR A 642 46.16 -59.77 -8.65
C THR A 642 45.82 -60.23 -10.05
N GLN A 643 46.88 -60.63 -10.78
CA GLN A 643 46.76 -61.67 -11.80
C GLN A 643 46.36 -62.96 -11.04
N GLU A 644 45.12 -63.40 -11.27
CA GLU A 644 44.74 -64.80 -11.51
C GLU A 644 43.26 -64.82 -11.84
#